data_5b8f661e57f27fdb6b713f5df52107af
#
_entry.id   5b8f661e57f27fdb6b713f5df52107af
#
_cell.length_a   1.000
_cell.length_b   1.000
_cell.length_c   1.000
_cell.angle_alpha   90.00
_cell.angle_beta   90.00
_cell.angle_gamma   90.00
#
_symmetry.space_group_name_H-M   'P 1'
#
loop_
_entity.id
_entity.type
_entity.pdbx_description
1 polymer ?
#
loop_
_entity_poly.entity_id
_entity_poly.type
_entity_poly.pdbx_seq_one_letter_code
_entity_poly.pdbx_strand_id
1 'polypeptide(L)'
;MKQVNFILALRKATLALFMTGSSLITVESVSAQSVYALSGNALYQFDAMNAAAAMPIGEISGVTPGQMIEGIDFRPLTGQLYALGYDRNMQTAQLYVIDPATAMATAVNPTPISLVLGPVGAERLEVTFDFNPTVDRIRVMSNRDYNYRLHPVTGAVVFTDLNLQYAVADMNAGANPNVVTGAYTNSYVGATSTTLYDVDAKLRVLAKQDPPNNGTLNTVGMVLDGGLKTLSPADMDIFYNPETQMNEAYLVANRNGVPDKFLSIDLTTGMATLISNVIGDSLFIQDIACFIDRSYPALMGTVGYALNTNNFLLAFDTSNPGIIREAVPVTGITLNQSIVGLDFRPATGELYALGYNTATSESQLYMINPATGVATAVNMTPTILSLGGTQVGVDFNPVVDKIRVISSNNMNYRLNTDGTILFTDLNLQYAAGDMNEGMDPVIGAGAYTNSYAGAATTSLYVHDNMYNAIALQSPPNDGVLSTVGGTGLMQNTADPSTDLDIVYDGVSNWAYFTGNTGTSTFDKLYQVDLATGMTMDMGWIGNGLAVKNIAFPVYNPMREAAAVLVGVGKLKADVFPNPVHNLLTVKTYNTTSAITRIRITNILGKDTGIGTEQEIAAGGSVSLDVSPLLPGTYQITIQAEGKMITKSFVKL
;
A
#
# COMPACT_ATOMS: atom_id res chain seq x y z
N MET A 1 34.23 48.48 -26.82
CA MET A 1 32.84 48.92 -27.02
C MET A 1 32.13 48.14 -28.13
N LYS A 2 32.14 46.79 -28.12
CA LYS A 2 31.43 45.95 -29.10
C LYS A 2 30.76 44.69 -28.49
N GLN A 3 30.66 44.60 -27.18
CA GLN A 3 30.05 43.41 -26.49
C GLN A 3 28.76 43.69 -25.72
N VAL A 4 28.23 44.92 -25.72
CA VAL A 4 27.03 45.26 -24.96
C VAL A 4 25.74 45.25 -25.81
N ASN A 5 25.88 45.18 -27.16
CA ASN A 5 24.70 45.21 -28.04
C ASN A 5 24.13 43.86 -28.47
N PHE A 6 24.71 42.72 -27.99
CA PHE A 6 24.19 41.39 -28.38
C PHE A 6 23.14 40.82 -27.42
N ILE A 7 23.12 41.32 -26.19
CA ILE A 7 22.17 40.83 -25.13
C ILE A 7 20.80 41.53 -25.19
N LEU A 8 20.71 42.74 -25.81
CA LEU A 8 19.45 43.42 -25.96
C LEU A 8 18.61 43.00 -27.19
N ALA A 9 19.21 42.31 -28.15
CA ALA A 9 18.51 41.83 -29.34
C ALA A 9 17.78 40.49 -29.11
N LEU A 10 18.19 39.69 -28.11
CA LEU A 10 17.52 38.42 -27.79
C LEU A 10 16.28 38.56 -26.91
N ARG A 11 16.10 39.72 -26.25
CA ARG A 11 14.87 39.96 -25.42
C ARG A 11 13.70 40.54 -26.20
N LYS A 12 13.84 40.93 -27.45
CA LYS A 12 12.75 41.45 -28.29
C LYS A 12 12.19 40.47 -29.32
N ALA A 13 12.83 39.31 -29.50
CA ALA A 13 12.34 38.28 -30.43
C ALA A 13 11.45 37.21 -29.77
N THR A 14 11.33 37.19 -28.44
CA THR A 14 10.51 36.20 -27.71
C THR A 14 9.13 36.73 -27.32
N LEU A 15 8.77 37.96 -27.71
CA LEU A 15 7.47 38.57 -27.34
C LEU A 15 6.51 38.77 -28.54
N ALA A 16 6.83 38.22 -29.70
CA ALA A 16 5.99 38.41 -30.91
C ALA A 16 5.44 37.11 -31.52
N LEU A 17 5.49 35.97 -30.80
CA LEU A 17 4.95 34.69 -31.30
C LEU A 17 3.92 34.02 -30.35
N PHE A 18 3.23 34.81 -29.51
CA PHE A 18 2.16 34.28 -28.66
C PHE A 18 0.91 35.16 -28.73
N MET A 19 0.32 35.27 -29.90
CA MET A 19 -1.07 35.76 -30.06
C MET A 19 -1.72 35.22 -31.34
N THR A 20 -1.97 33.91 -31.40
CA THR A 20 -3.12 33.33 -32.14
C THR A 20 -3.19 31.84 -31.76
N GLY A 21 -3.97 31.55 -30.74
CA GLY A 21 -4.27 30.19 -30.30
C GLY A 21 -4.73 30.23 -28.86
N SER A 22 -6.01 30.57 -28.65
CA SER A 22 -6.65 30.37 -27.34
C SER A 22 -6.90 28.87 -27.14
N SER A 23 -5.82 28.13 -26.82
CA SER A 23 -5.95 26.92 -26.03
C SER A 23 -6.13 27.42 -24.59
N LEU A 24 -7.30 27.17 -24.02
CA LEU A 24 -7.50 27.18 -22.58
C LEU A 24 -6.48 26.16 -22.02
N ILE A 25 -5.34 26.65 -21.55
CA ILE A 25 -4.52 25.93 -20.60
C ILE A 25 -5.40 25.94 -19.34
N THR A 26 -6.13 24.86 -19.11
CA THR A 26 -6.60 24.53 -17.77
C THR A 26 -5.32 24.42 -16.95
N VAL A 27 -5.01 25.44 -16.19
CA VAL A 27 -4.10 25.30 -15.05
C VAL A 27 -4.86 24.35 -14.13
N GLU A 28 -4.52 23.05 -14.21
CA GLU A 28 -4.87 22.15 -13.13
C GLU A 28 -4.26 22.80 -11.90
N SER A 29 -5.11 23.23 -10.99
CA SER A 29 -4.67 23.71 -9.68
C SER A 29 -3.90 22.52 -9.08
N VAL A 30 -2.59 22.66 -8.93
CA VAL A 30 -1.81 21.78 -8.07
C VAL A 30 -2.55 21.78 -6.75
N SER A 31 -3.18 20.68 -6.40
CA SER A 31 -3.87 20.54 -5.12
C SER A 31 -2.77 20.58 -4.07
N ALA A 32 -2.69 21.67 -3.32
CA ALA A 32 -1.71 21.76 -2.26
C ALA A 32 -2.06 20.74 -1.16
N GLN A 33 -1.03 20.23 -0.48
CA GLN A 33 -1.16 19.18 0.53
C GLN A 33 -2.08 19.64 1.67
N SER A 34 -3.12 18.86 1.92
CA SER A 34 -4.02 19.08 3.07
C SER A 34 -3.38 18.52 4.34
N VAL A 35 -3.35 19.35 5.40
CA VAL A 35 -2.81 19.00 6.71
C VAL A 35 -3.92 19.07 7.74
N TYR A 36 -4.04 18.04 8.56
CA TYR A 36 -4.89 18.01 9.73
C TYR A 36 -4.06 18.35 10.97
N ALA A 37 -4.64 19.08 11.90
CA ALA A 37 -3.94 19.53 13.09
C ALA A 37 -4.80 19.35 14.34
N LEU A 38 -4.15 18.90 15.40
CA LEU A 38 -4.72 18.77 16.73
C LEU A 38 -4.37 20.00 17.55
N SER A 39 -5.40 20.71 18.06
CA SER A 39 -5.23 21.84 18.98
C SER A 39 -6.18 21.68 20.18
N GLY A 40 -5.62 21.42 21.36
CA GLY A 40 -6.42 21.04 22.53
C GLY A 40 -7.15 19.72 22.29
N ASN A 41 -8.48 19.74 22.24
CA ASN A 41 -9.30 18.58 21.89
C ASN A 41 -10.07 18.82 20.58
N ALA A 42 -9.60 19.71 19.73
CA ALA A 42 -10.24 20.06 18.47
C ALA A 42 -9.37 19.72 17.27
N LEU A 43 -10.03 19.22 16.23
CA LEU A 43 -9.43 18.92 14.93
C LEU A 43 -9.61 20.10 13.98
N TYR A 44 -8.54 20.49 13.32
CA TYR A 44 -8.48 21.53 12.30
C TYR A 44 -7.95 20.94 10.98
N GLN A 45 -8.20 21.68 9.89
CA GLN A 45 -7.65 21.35 8.56
C GLN A 45 -7.14 22.64 7.91
N PHE A 46 -6.02 22.55 7.22
CA PHE A 46 -5.48 23.64 6.40
C PHE A 46 -4.69 23.09 5.20
N ASP A 47 -4.44 23.98 4.26
CA ASP A 47 -3.57 23.77 3.12
C ASP A 47 -2.12 24.10 3.53
N ALA A 48 -1.17 23.21 3.24
CA ALA A 48 0.25 23.41 3.59
C ALA A 48 0.82 24.72 3.06
N MET A 49 0.32 25.23 1.94
CA MET A 49 0.73 26.52 1.38
C MET A 49 -0.03 27.72 1.98
N ASN A 50 -1.06 27.47 2.80
CA ASN A 50 -1.92 28.50 3.40
C ASN A 50 -2.35 28.16 4.83
N ALA A 51 -1.40 27.83 5.70
CA ALA A 51 -1.68 27.42 7.08
C ALA A 51 -2.42 28.50 7.90
N ALA A 52 -2.26 29.78 7.55
CA ALA A 52 -3.00 30.87 8.19
C ALA A 52 -4.52 30.79 8.00
N ALA A 53 -5.00 30.06 7.01
CA ALA A 53 -6.43 29.83 6.75
C ALA A 53 -6.95 28.52 7.36
N ALA A 54 -6.33 27.99 8.42
CA ALA A 54 -6.80 26.78 9.08
C ALA A 54 -8.25 26.92 9.56
N MET A 55 -9.05 25.91 9.25
CA MET A 55 -10.47 25.86 9.57
C MET A 55 -10.76 24.78 10.61
N PRO A 56 -11.61 25.05 11.61
CA PRO A 56 -12.01 24.05 12.58
C PRO A 56 -12.93 23.03 11.90
N ILE A 57 -12.69 21.73 12.16
CA ILE A 57 -13.62 20.65 11.85
C ILE A 57 -14.58 20.47 13.03
N GLY A 58 -14.04 20.40 14.25
CA GLY A 58 -14.83 20.31 15.47
C GLY A 58 -14.05 19.75 16.66
N GLU A 59 -14.72 19.71 17.81
CA GLU A 59 -14.23 19.02 19.01
C GLU A 59 -14.23 17.51 18.77
N ILE A 60 -13.13 16.84 19.11
CA ILE A 60 -13.05 15.37 19.01
C ILE A 60 -13.94 14.76 20.07
N SER A 61 -14.94 13.99 19.62
CA SER A 61 -15.90 13.28 20.46
C SER A 61 -15.67 11.77 20.42
N GLY A 62 -16.24 11.00 21.36
CA GLY A 62 -16.12 9.53 21.37
C GLY A 62 -14.85 9.00 22.04
N VAL A 63 -14.01 9.86 22.59
CA VAL A 63 -12.82 9.45 23.35
C VAL A 63 -13.21 8.99 24.75
N THR A 64 -12.58 7.93 25.24
CA THR A 64 -12.80 7.40 26.59
C THR A 64 -12.50 8.48 27.65
N PRO A 65 -13.41 8.68 28.63
CA PRO A 65 -13.20 9.68 29.68
C PRO A 65 -11.87 9.50 30.42
N GLY A 66 -11.15 10.60 30.64
CA GLY A 66 -9.83 10.63 31.27
C GLY A 66 -8.65 10.54 30.29
N GLN A 67 -8.90 10.19 29.05
CA GLN A 67 -7.87 10.22 27.98
C GLN A 67 -7.85 11.57 27.26
N MET A 68 -6.67 11.98 26.86
CA MET A 68 -6.42 13.06 25.91
C MET A 68 -5.85 12.46 24.62
N ILE A 69 -6.13 13.06 23.49
CA ILE A 69 -5.47 12.70 22.23
C ILE A 69 -4.06 13.29 22.28
N GLU A 70 -3.04 12.44 22.15
CA GLU A 70 -1.62 12.82 22.22
C GLU A 70 -0.93 12.81 20.85
N GLY A 71 -1.54 12.17 19.84
CA GLY A 71 -1.01 12.12 18.48
C GLY A 71 -2.06 11.66 17.48
N ILE A 72 -1.91 12.10 16.24
CA ILE A 72 -2.74 11.74 15.08
C ILE A 72 -1.85 11.44 13.88
N ASP A 73 -2.24 10.47 13.05
CA ASP A 73 -1.58 10.22 11.77
C ASP A 73 -2.49 9.47 10.80
N PHE A 74 -2.28 9.69 9.50
CA PHE A 74 -2.98 8.95 8.45
C PHE A 74 -2.29 7.62 8.17
N ARG A 75 -3.03 6.52 8.34
CA ARG A 75 -2.52 5.18 8.01
C ARG A 75 -2.33 5.04 6.50
N PRO A 76 -1.11 4.85 5.99
CA PRO A 76 -0.85 4.76 4.55
C PRO A 76 -1.64 3.67 3.84
N LEU A 77 -1.89 2.55 4.54
CA LEU A 77 -2.62 1.41 3.98
C LEU A 77 -4.09 1.73 3.67
N THR A 78 -4.76 2.52 4.50
CA THR A 78 -6.22 2.73 4.42
C THR A 78 -6.63 4.19 4.18
N GLY A 79 -5.75 5.16 4.40
CA GLY A 79 -6.07 6.59 4.39
C GLY A 79 -6.97 7.05 5.54
N GLN A 80 -7.11 6.23 6.58
CA GLN A 80 -7.89 6.59 7.78
C GLN A 80 -7.03 7.41 8.74
N LEU A 81 -7.61 8.44 9.33
CA LEU A 81 -6.97 9.21 10.40
C LEU A 81 -7.04 8.43 11.71
N TYR A 82 -5.90 8.03 12.24
CA TYR A 82 -5.77 7.37 13.53
C TYR A 82 -5.38 8.38 14.60
N ALA A 83 -5.66 8.04 15.85
CA ALA A 83 -5.26 8.83 17.01
C ALA A 83 -4.89 7.93 18.19
N LEU A 84 -3.98 8.43 19.03
CA LEU A 84 -3.63 7.83 20.32
C LEU A 84 -4.30 8.62 21.44
N GLY A 85 -5.31 8.04 22.08
CA GLY A 85 -5.83 8.50 23.35
C GLY A 85 -4.98 7.97 24.50
N TYR A 86 -4.58 8.84 25.43
CA TYR A 86 -3.72 8.46 26.56
C TYR A 86 -4.20 9.05 27.88
N ASP A 87 -4.31 8.21 28.89
CA ASP A 87 -4.52 8.62 30.28
C ASP A 87 -3.17 8.66 31.01
N ARG A 88 -2.67 9.85 31.27
CA ARG A 88 -1.35 10.09 31.90
C ARG A 88 -1.30 9.62 33.35
N ASN A 89 -2.45 9.54 34.04
CA ASN A 89 -2.53 9.10 35.44
C ASN A 89 -2.58 7.59 35.54
N MET A 90 -3.37 6.96 34.68
CA MET A 90 -3.52 5.50 34.65
C MET A 90 -2.44 4.81 33.81
N GLN A 91 -1.66 5.57 33.03
CA GLN A 91 -0.69 5.07 32.06
C GLN A 91 -1.31 4.03 31.11
N THR A 92 -2.46 4.38 30.56
CA THR A 92 -3.19 3.55 29.62
C THR A 92 -3.45 4.29 28.32
N ALA A 93 -3.37 3.56 27.22
CA ALA A 93 -3.59 4.07 25.86
C ALA A 93 -4.72 3.32 25.16
N GLN A 94 -5.35 4.00 24.22
CA GLN A 94 -6.34 3.43 23.32
C GLN A 94 -6.18 4.02 21.93
N LEU A 95 -6.26 3.20 20.90
CA LEU A 95 -6.26 3.69 19.52
C LEU A 95 -7.68 4.05 19.09
N TYR A 96 -7.78 5.09 18.31
CA TYR A 96 -9.01 5.56 17.69
C TYR A 96 -8.83 5.74 16.19
N VAL A 97 -9.91 5.58 15.44
CA VAL A 97 -10.05 6.12 14.09
C VAL A 97 -10.96 7.33 14.19
N ILE A 98 -10.50 8.46 13.69
CA ILE A 98 -11.26 9.71 13.66
C ILE A 98 -11.88 9.89 12.27
N ASP A 99 -13.16 10.19 12.20
CA ASP A 99 -13.79 10.68 10.98
C ASP A 99 -13.33 12.11 10.71
N PRO A 100 -12.54 12.36 9.66
CA PRO A 100 -11.95 13.68 9.40
C PRO A 100 -12.97 14.74 8.98
N ALA A 101 -14.23 14.36 8.70
CA ALA A 101 -15.30 15.30 8.37
C ALA A 101 -16.09 15.76 9.60
N THR A 102 -16.13 14.96 10.67
CA THR A 102 -16.99 15.20 11.84
C THR A 102 -16.23 15.27 13.16
N ALA A 103 -14.93 14.97 13.17
CA ALA A 103 -14.09 14.79 14.36
C ALA A 103 -14.62 13.73 15.35
N MET A 104 -15.43 12.77 14.89
CA MET A 104 -15.91 11.66 15.73
C MET A 104 -14.87 10.56 15.79
N ALA A 105 -14.39 10.23 16.99
CA ALA A 105 -13.45 9.15 17.24
C ALA A 105 -14.22 7.84 17.54
N THR A 106 -13.75 6.75 16.95
CA THR A 106 -14.22 5.39 17.21
C THR A 106 -13.05 4.54 17.69
N ALA A 107 -13.20 3.93 18.86
CA ALA A 107 -12.15 3.10 19.45
C ALA A 107 -11.85 1.87 18.58
N VAL A 108 -10.56 1.63 18.30
CA VAL A 108 -10.07 0.44 17.59
C VAL A 108 -10.07 -0.77 18.51
N ASN A 109 -9.54 -0.63 19.71
CA ASN A 109 -9.52 -1.68 20.72
C ASN A 109 -10.61 -1.42 21.77
N PRO A 110 -11.33 -2.47 22.21
CA PRO A 110 -12.49 -2.31 23.10
C PRO A 110 -12.13 -1.85 24.51
N THR A 111 -10.89 -2.07 24.93
CA THR A 111 -10.37 -1.69 26.26
C THR A 111 -9.01 -1.04 26.12
N PRO A 112 -8.69 0.00 26.94
CA PRO A 112 -7.35 0.58 26.98
C PRO A 112 -6.29 -0.46 27.32
N ILE A 113 -5.09 -0.27 26.75
CA ILE A 113 -3.90 -1.08 27.03
C ILE A 113 -2.98 -0.34 28.01
N SER A 114 -2.18 -1.07 28.78
CA SER A 114 -1.11 -0.44 29.56
C SER A 114 0.01 0.03 28.64
N LEU A 115 0.38 1.31 28.74
CA LEU A 115 1.46 1.92 27.97
C LEU A 115 2.14 2.98 28.82
N VAL A 116 3.43 2.77 29.14
CA VAL A 116 4.21 3.71 29.95
C VAL A 116 4.98 4.64 29.02
N LEU A 117 4.61 5.92 28.98
CA LEU A 117 5.29 6.93 28.17
C LEU A 117 6.14 7.91 29.00
N GLY A 118 6.05 7.83 30.32
CA GLY A 118 6.79 8.66 31.26
C GLY A 118 6.34 8.44 32.71
N PRO A 119 6.92 9.13 33.67
CA PRO A 119 6.44 9.08 35.06
C PRO A 119 5.00 9.56 35.16
N VAL A 120 4.23 9.01 36.10
CA VAL A 120 2.86 9.47 36.41
C VAL A 120 2.88 10.95 36.75
N GLY A 121 2.00 11.73 36.14
CA GLY A 121 1.91 13.17 36.34
C GLY A 121 3.06 13.98 35.72
N ALA A 122 3.83 13.40 34.79
CA ALA A 122 4.91 14.09 34.10
C ALA A 122 4.37 15.36 33.40
N GLU A 123 4.91 16.50 33.77
CA GLU A 123 4.70 17.75 33.04
C GLU A 123 5.37 17.65 31.66
N ARG A 124 4.73 18.21 30.62
CA ARG A 124 5.26 18.30 29.25
C ARG A 124 5.69 16.93 28.69
N LEU A 125 4.79 15.94 28.79
CA LEU A 125 4.92 14.73 28.01
C LEU A 125 4.61 15.05 26.55
N GLU A 126 5.56 14.84 25.66
CA GLU A 126 5.42 14.94 24.21
C GLU A 126 5.55 13.54 23.63
N VAL A 127 4.69 13.19 22.69
CA VAL A 127 4.51 11.84 22.18
C VAL A 127 4.58 11.91 20.67
N THR A 128 5.45 11.09 20.08
CA THR A 128 5.46 10.80 18.65
C THR A 128 4.44 9.70 18.36
N PHE A 129 3.65 9.88 17.32
CA PHE A 129 2.69 8.89 16.84
C PHE A 129 2.70 8.87 15.32
N ASP A 130 3.28 7.85 14.69
CA ASP A 130 3.45 7.81 13.24
C ASP A 130 3.42 6.38 12.69
N PHE A 131 2.91 6.21 11.47
CA PHE A 131 2.81 4.92 10.81
C PHE A 131 4.08 4.58 10.04
N ASN A 132 4.66 3.42 10.33
CA ASN A 132 5.66 2.80 9.45
C ASN A 132 4.95 2.17 8.24
N PRO A 133 5.10 2.74 7.01
CA PRO A 133 4.37 2.29 5.84
C PRO A 133 4.80 0.93 5.32
N THR A 134 6.03 0.46 5.68
CA THR A 134 6.58 -0.79 5.14
C THR A 134 6.08 -2.04 5.86
N VAL A 135 5.63 -1.91 7.11
CA VAL A 135 5.21 -3.04 7.95
C VAL A 135 3.85 -2.82 8.60
N ASP A 136 3.20 -1.69 8.31
CA ASP A 136 1.90 -1.31 8.86
C ASP A 136 1.87 -1.44 10.39
N ARG A 137 2.76 -0.70 11.05
CA ARG A 137 2.85 -0.60 12.51
C ARG A 137 2.92 0.85 12.92
N ILE A 138 2.36 1.15 14.07
CA ILE A 138 2.42 2.49 14.64
C ILE A 138 3.64 2.58 15.54
N ARG A 139 4.49 3.55 15.29
CA ARG A 139 5.57 3.95 16.19
C ARG A 139 4.98 4.89 17.24
N VAL A 140 5.23 4.59 18.52
CA VAL A 140 4.92 5.50 19.62
C VAL A 140 6.19 5.71 20.43
N MET A 141 6.63 6.94 20.48
CA MET A 141 7.80 7.33 21.27
C MET A 141 7.42 8.46 22.22
N SER A 142 8.25 8.73 23.20
CA SER A 142 8.08 9.90 24.07
C SER A 142 9.38 10.62 24.31
N ASN A 143 9.27 11.89 24.70
CA ASN A 143 10.42 12.69 25.14
C ASN A 143 11.05 12.21 26.47
N ARG A 144 10.70 10.99 26.89
CA ARG A 144 11.28 10.23 28.01
C ARG A 144 11.96 8.96 27.54
N ASP A 145 12.37 8.92 26.29
CA ASP A 145 13.12 7.86 25.62
C ASP A 145 12.37 6.53 25.40
N TYR A 146 11.08 6.46 25.74
CA TYR A 146 10.28 5.26 25.47
C TYR A 146 10.03 5.08 23.97
N ASN A 147 10.01 3.82 23.51
CA ASN A 147 9.95 3.46 22.09
C ASN A 147 9.15 2.16 21.91
N TYR A 148 7.98 2.26 21.31
CA TYR A 148 7.05 1.16 21.15
C TYR A 148 6.59 1.00 19.70
N ARG A 149 6.13 -0.21 19.37
CA ARG A 149 5.38 -0.48 18.15
C ARG A 149 4.03 -1.08 18.49
N LEU A 150 2.95 -0.45 17.99
CA LEU A 150 1.58 -0.91 18.19
C LEU A 150 1.03 -1.55 16.91
N HIS A 151 0.05 -2.45 17.10
CA HIS A 151 -0.70 -3.05 16.00
C HIS A 151 -1.92 -2.19 15.67
N PRO A 152 -2.09 -1.68 14.43
CA PRO A 152 -3.12 -0.70 14.10
C PRO A 152 -4.56 -1.26 14.19
N VAL A 153 -4.74 -2.59 14.06
CA VAL A 153 -6.08 -3.20 14.07
C VAL A 153 -6.50 -3.65 15.48
N THR A 154 -5.54 -4.03 16.33
CA THR A 154 -5.84 -4.53 17.68
C THR A 154 -5.50 -3.55 18.79
N GLY A 155 -4.75 -2.49 18.48
CA GLY A 155 -4.22 -1.55 19.47
C GLY A 155 -3.13 -2.12 20.38
N ALA A 156 -2.80 -3.41 20.27
CA ALA A 156 -1.85 -4.08 21.17
C ALA A 156 -0.41 -3.58 20.97
N VAL A 157 0.37 -3.52 22.07
CA VAL A 157 1.83 -3.37 22.00
C VAL A 157 2.41 -4.65 21.40
N VAL A 158 2.99 -4.54 20.21
CA VAL A 158 3.66 -5.66 19.53
C VAL A 158 5.09 -5.81 19.99
N PHE A 159 5.79 -4.68 20.18
CA PHE A 159 7.16 -4.63 20.65
C PHE A 159 7.39 -3.42 21.55
N THR A 160 8.18 -3.64 22.61
CA THR A 160 8.87 -2.59 23.35
C THR A 160 10.31 -2.58 22.85
N ASP A 161 10.66 -1.54 22.13
CA ASP A 161 11.98 -1.37 21.53
C ASP A 161 12.97 -0.74 22.53
N LEU A 162 14.25 -0.63 22.16
CA LEU A 162 15.23 -0.02 23.04
C LEU A 162 15.00 1.49 23.17
N ASN A 163 15.36 2.03 24.32
CA ASN A 163 15.26 3.46 24.58
C ASN A 163 16.11 4.28 23.61
N LEU A 164 15.66 5.51 23.36
CA LEU A 164 16.33 6.42 22.44
C LEU A 164 17.70 6.81 23.00
N GLN A 165 18.73 6.76 22.15
CA GLN A 165 20.10 7.14 22.46
C GLN A 165 20.88 7.49 21.19
N TYR A 166 21.80 8.44 21.30
CA TYR A 166 22.69 8.74 20.18
C TYR A 166 23.70 7.62 19.93
N ALA A 167 24.00 7.37 18.65
CA ALA A 167 25.02 6.41 18.24
C ALA A 167 26.39 6.75 18.87
N VAL A 168 27.20 5.74 19.15
CA VAL A 168 28.51 5.92 19.80
C VAL A 168 29.45 6.82 18.98
N ALA A 169 29.31 6.82 17.64
CA ALA A 169 30.11 7.65 16.73
C ALA A 169 29.43 8.99 16.39
N ASP A 170 28.24 9.28 16.91
CA ASP A 170 27.53 10.51 16.65
C ASP A 170 28.17 11.70 17.37
N MET A 171 28.04 12.92 16.79
CA MET A 171 28.55 14.14 17.42
C MET A 171 27.92 14.46 18.77
N ASN A 172 26.68 13.93 19.02
CA ASN A 172 25.94 14.07 20.26
C ASN A 172 26.02 12.81 21.14
N ALA A 173 26.99 11.90 20.90
CA ALA A 173 27.18 10.68 21.67
C ALA A 173 27.20 10.95 23.17
N GLY A 174 26.44 10.18 23.96
CA GLY A 174 26.32 10.33 25.41
C GLY A 174 25.40 11.45 25.91
N ALA A 175 24.85 12.27 25.01
CA ALA A 175 23.76 13.18 25.36
C ALA A 175 22.47 12.41 25.59
N ASN A 176 21.68 12.81 26.61
CA ASN A 176 20.31 12.29 26.77
C ASN A 176 19.39 13.03 25.80
N PRO A 177 18.77 12.34 24.83
CA PRO A 177 17.91 12.96 23.84
C PRO A 177 16.63 13.52 24.48
N ASN A 178 16.00 14.46 23.78
CA ASN A 178 14.67 14.95 24.09
C ASN A 178 13.89 14.98 22.78
N VAL A 179 13.60 13.76 22.25
CA VAL A 179 12.81 13.59 21.02
C VAL A 179 11.37 13.97 21.31
N VAL A 180 10.86 14.96 20.59
CA VAL A 180 9.51 15.50 20.79
C VAL A 180 8.57 15.08 19.69
N THR A 181 9.09 14.73 18.52
CA THR A 181 8.34 14.26 17.36
C THR A 181 9.23 13.43 16.45
N GLY A 182 8.61 12.60 15.63
CA GLY A 182 9.28 11.83 14.58
C GLY A 182 8.28 11.33 13.55
N ALA A 183 8.75 11.18 12.31
CA ALA A 183 7.93 10.74 11.20
C ALA A 183 8.70 9.85 10.23
N TYR A 184 7.97 8.91 9.60
CA TYR A 184 8.50 8.01 8.58
C TYR A 184 8.36 8.62 7.18
N THR A 185 9.37 8.41 6.35
CA THR A 185 9.30 8.71 4.92
C THR A 185 8.47 7.67 4.17
N ASN A 186 8.12 8.00 2.91
CA ASN A 186 7.40 7.10 1.99
C ASN A 186 6.04 6.67 2.53
N SER A 187 5.30 7.60 3.13
CA SER A 187 3.96 7.38 3.69
C SER A 187 2.92 7.14 2.57
N TYR A 188 3.07 6.01 1.86
CA TYR A 188 2.14 5.54 0.84
C TYR A 188 1.95 4.02 0.92
N VAL A 189 0.85 3.55 0.36
CA VAL A 189 0.49 2.14 0.38
C VAL A 189 1.48 1.29 -0.40
N GLY A 190 1.95 0.21 0.22
CA GLY A 190 2.85 -0.75 -0.41
C GLY A 190 4.32 -0.34 -0.39
N ALA A 191 4.71 0.76 0.25
CA ALA A 191 6.09 1.19 0.38
C ALA A 191 7.00 0.04 0.84
N THR A 192 8.13 -0.14 0.17
CA THR A 192 9.10 -1.20 0.47
C THR A 192 10.29 -0.73 1.29
N SER A 193 10.48 0.58 1.39
CA SER A 193 11.51 1.22 2.20
C SER A 193 10.97 2.44 2.92
N THR A 194 11.56 2.76 4.07
CA THR A 194 11.27 3.98 4.84
C THR A 194 12.44 4.35 5.73
N THR A 195 12.50 5.60 6.13
CA THR A 195 13.46 6.13 7.12
C THR A 195 12.68 6.87 8.18
N LEU A 196 12.96 6.62 9.46
CA LEU A 196 12.41 7.39 10.57
C LEU A 196 13.32 8.58 10.86
N TYR A 197 12.73 9.77 10.87
CA TYR A 197 13.39 11.00 11.30
C TYR A 197 12.77 11.52 12.58
N ASP A 198 13.61 12.01 13.48
CA ASP A 198 13.24 12.52 14.80
C ASP A 198 13.77 13.94 15.01
N VAL A 199 13.03 14.75 15.76
CA VAL A 199 13.48 16.07 16.18
C VAL A 199 13.81 16.05 17.67
N ASP A 200 15.07 16.26 18.02
CA ASP A 200 15.51 16.52 19.39
C ASP A 200 15.39 18.02 19.71
N ALA A 201 14.40 18.35 20.51
CA ALA A 201 14.13 19.75 20.86
C ALA A 201 15.20 20.40 21.76
N LYS A 202 15.91 19.61 22.57
CA LYS A 202 16.97 20.10 23.47
C LYS A 202 18.23 20.45 22.70
N LEU A 203 18.64 19.59 21.81
CA LEU A 203 19.83 19.80 20.97
C LEU A 203 19.50 20.59 19.69
N ARG A 204 18.21 20.68 19.36
CA ARG A 204 17.68 21.33 18.15
C ARG A 204 18.26 20.72 16.87
N VAL A 205 18.24 19.40 16.83
CA VAL A 205 18.73 18.65 15.68
C VAL A 205 17.64 17.77 15.09
N LEU A 206 17.70 17.58 13.78
CA LEU A 206 17.07 16.47 13.09
C LEU A 206 18.02 15.29 13.17
N ALA A 207 17.50 14.12 13.52
CA ALA A 207 18.25 12.88 13.55
C ALA A 207 17.53 11.79 12.74
N LYS A 208 18.28 10.82 12.21
CA LYS A 208 17.72 9.56 11.72
C LYS A 208 17.73 8.55 12.86
N GLN A 209 16.63 7.88 13.08
CA GLN A 209 16.62 6.72 13.99
C GLN A 209 16.95 5.45 13.18
N ASP A 210 18.21 5.03 13.24
CA ASP A 210 18.71 3.90 12.47
C ASP A 210 19.79 3.11 13.25
N PRO A 211 19.57 1.85 13.62
CA PRO A 211 18.32 1.07 13.46
C PRO A 211 17.19 1.58 14.36
N PRO A 212 15.95 1.73 13.86
CA PRO A 212 14.86 2.36 14.61
C PRO A 212 14.43 1.53 15.85
N ASN A 213 14.52 0.21 15.78
CA ASN A 213 14.16 -0.68 16.88
C ASN A 213 15.22 -0.71 17.99
N ASN A 214 16.44 -0.25 17.70
CA ASN A 214 17.49 -0.08 18.70
C ASN A 214 17.44 1.32 19.36
N GLY A 215 16.51 2.18 18.96
CA GLY A 215 16.44 3.56 19.44
C GLY A 215 17.66 4.41 19.09
N THR A 216 18.43 4.03 18.05
CA THR A 216 19.72 4.64 17.74
C THR A 216 19.54 5.89 16.90
N LEU A 217 19.94 7.04 17.43
CA LEU A 217 19.85 8.35 16.77
C LEU A 217 21.17 8.71 16.09
N ASN A 218 21.07 9.15 14.85
CA ASN A 218 22.20 9.62 14.04
C ASN A 218 21.89 11.04 13.56
N THR A 219 22.63 12.01 14.06
CA THR A 219 22.40 13.43 13.77
C THR A 219 22.55 13.73 12.28
N VAL A 220 21.50 14.32 11.69
CA VAL A 220 21.51 14.83 10.31
C VAL A 220 22.05 16.25 10.29
N GLY A 221 21.46 17.13 11.12
CA GLY A 221 21.89 18.52 11.20
C GLY A 221 21.02 19.33 12.14
N MET A 222 21.35 20.62 12.28
CA MET A 222 20.60 21.51 13.15
C MET A 222 19.31 21.97 12.50
N VAL A 223 18.21 21.91 13.26
CA VAL A 223 16.94 22.54 12.89
C VAL A 223 17.10 24.05 13.16
N LEU A 224 17.60 24.75 12.15
CA LEU A 224 17.78 26.19 12.19
C LEU A 224 16.64 26.84 11.42
N ASP A 225 15.90 27.70 12.08
CA ASP A 225 15.03 28.67 11.40
C ASP A 225 15.43 30.07 11.79
N GLY A 226 15.03 31.04 10.97
CA GLY A 226 15.27 32.48 11.21
C GLY A 226 14.59 33.05 12.44
N GLY A 227 14.46 32.33 13.56
CA GLY A 227 13.91 32.89 14.79
C GLY A 227 13.33 31.94 15.82
N LEU A 228 13.30 30.63 15.60
CA LEU A 228 12.92 29.65 16.63
C LEU A 228 14.00 29.55 17.70
N LYS A 229 13.65 29.89 18.94
CA LYS A 229 14.57 29.78 20.09
C LYS A 229 14.39 28.46 20.83
N THR A 230 13.27 27.81 20.70
CA THR A 230 12.93 26.53 21.30
C THR A 230 12.09 25.73 20.31
N LEU A 231 12.19 24.41 20.36
CA LEU A 231 11.41 23.48 19.53
C LEU A 231 10.44 22.64 20.39
N SER A 232 9.94 23.19 21.49
CA SER A 232 9.01 22.43 22.35
C SER A 232 7.87 23.35 22.81
N PRO A 233 6.61 22.95 22.56
CA PRO A 233 6.20 21.79 21.79
C PRO A 233 6.53 21.93 20.30
N ALA A 234 6.69 20.81 19.63
CA ALA A 234 6.85 20.72 18.18
C ALA A 234 6.31 19.38 17.70
N ASP A 235 5.78 19.37 16.50
CA ASP A 235 5.43 18.14 15.82
C ASP A 235 5.80 18.18 14.34
N MET A 236 6.06 17.00 13.75
CA MET A 236 6.53 16.85 12.38
C MET A 236 5.81 15.67 11.71
N ASP A 237 5.39 15.90 10.47
CA ASP A 237 4.94 14.81 9.61
C ASP A 237 5.60 14.89 8.23
N ILE A 238 5.71 13.74 7.56
CA ILE A 238 6.37 13.59 6.27
C ILE A 238 5.39 13.03 5.24
N PHE A 239 5.00 13.88 4.31
CA PHE A 239 4.16 13.54 3.18
C PHE A 239 4.99 13.05 2.00
N TYR A 240 4.57 11.94 1.37
CA TYR A 240 5.10 11.54 0.07
C TYR A 240 4.26 12.14 -1.05
N ASN A 241 4.86 13.01 -1.83
CA ASN A 241 4.21 13.63 -2.98
C ASN A 241 4.30 12.70 -4.20
N PRO A 242 3.20 12.09 -4.67
CA PRO A 242 3.23 11.15 -5.77
C PRO A 242 3.55 11.79 -7.14
N GLU A 243 3.33 13.10 -7.29
CA GLU A 243 3.61 13.81 -8.54
C GLU A 243 5.12 14.06 -8.70
N THR A 244 5.79 14.46 -7.62
CA THR A 244 7.23 14.73 -7.61
C THR A 244 8.07 13.51 -7.23
N GLN A 245 7.44 12.48 -6.67
CA GLN A 245 8.08 11.30 -6.08
C GLN A 245 9.09 11.65 -4.96
N MET A 246 8.80 12.71 -4.22
CA MET A 246 9.64 13.21 -3.14
C MET A 246 8.90 13.22 -1.80
N ASN A 247 9.66 13.08 -0.73
CA ASN A 247 9.18 13.29 0.62
C ASN A 247 9.25 14.77 0.99
N GLU A 248 8.14 15.32 1.42
CA GLU A 248 7.99 16.68 1.90
C GLU A 248 7.72 16.65 3.40
N ALA A 249 8.63 17.20 4.20
CA ALA A 249 8.52 17.20 5.65
C ALA A 249 8.03 18.57 6.14
N TYR A 250 7.01 18.54 7.00
CA TYR A 250 6.42 19.70 7.62
C TYR A 250 6.63 19.66 9.13
N LEU A 251 6.88 20.83 9.73
CA LEU A 251 7.09 21.00 11.16
C LEU A 251 6.19 22.10 11.69
N VAL A 252 5.50 21.82 12.76
CA VAL A 252 4.93 22.86 13.62
C VAL A 252 5.83 23.05 14.83
N ALA A 253 6.10 24.28 15.19
CA ALA A 253 6.92 24.57 16.35
C ALA A 253 6.60 25.96 16.90
N ASN A 254 6.63 26.08 18.22
CA ASN A 254 6.41 27.36 18.85
C ASN A 254 7.59 27.80 19.72
N ARG A 255 7.49 29.03 20.17
CA ARG A 255 8.32 29.65 21.17
C ARG A 255 7.43 29.96 22.36
N ASN A 256 7.77 29.49 23.55
CA ASN A 256 7.01 29.73 24.80
C ASN A 256 6.07 30.94 24.77
N GLY A 257 4.76 30.67 24.69
CA GLY A 257 3.72 31.73 24.72
C GLY A 257 3.48 32.49 23.42
N VAL A 258 4.04 32.04 22.30
CA VAL A 258 3.77 32.58 20.95
C VAL A 258 3.09 31.50 20.14
N PRO A 259 2.08 31.82 19.31
CA PRO A 259 1.42 30.86 18.42
C PRO A 259 2.41 30.10 17.55
N ASP A 260 2.01 28.87 17.13
CA ASP A 260 2.85 28.02 16.34
C ASP A 260 3.14 28.56 14.95
N LYS A 261 4.34 28.30 14.50
CA LYS A 261 4.76 28.52 13.12
C LYS A 261 4.65 27.21 12.34
N PHE A 262 4.39 27.32 11.07
CA PHE A 262 4.42 26.21 10.13
C PHE A 262 5.65 26.34 9.21
N LEU A 263 6.45 25.26 9.15
CA LEU A 263 7.73 25.22 8.47
C LEU A 263 7.85 23.96 7.62
N SER A 264 8.70 23.98 6.60
CA SER A 264 9.22 22.76 5.97
C SER A 264 10.60 22.44 6.53
N ILE A 265 10.98 21.14 6.51
CA ILE A 265 12.31 20.67 6.90
C ILE A 265 12.97 19.96 5.72
N ASP A 266 14.21 20.33 5.43
CA ASP A 266 15.07 19.57 4.53
C ASP A 266 15.63 18.33 5.27
N LEU A 267 15.19 17.16 4.85
CA LEU A 267 15.57 15.87 5.47
C LEU A 267 17.05 15.50 5.26
N THR A 268 17.79 16.21 4.39
CA THR A 268 19.22 15.97 4.14
C THR A 268 20.13 16.83 5.00
N THR A 269 19.65 18.00 5.43
CA THR A 269 20.44 19.00 6.17
C THR A 269 19.88 19.32 7.56
N GLY A 270 18.62 19.01 7.80
CA GLY A 270 17.88 19.41 9.01
C GLY A 270 17.39 20.86 8.99
N MET A 271 17.69 21.65 7.95
CA MET A 271 17.30 23.06 7.90
C MET A 271 15.79 23.23 7.76
N ALA A 272 15.20 24.04 8.65
CA ALA A 272 13.80 24.43 8.58
C ALA A 272 13.64 25.74 7.82
N THR A 273 12.61 25.81 6.97
CA THR A 273 12.21 27.00 6.22
C THR A 273 10.80 27.42 6.61
N LEU A 274 10.61 28.68 6.96
CA LEU A 274 9.31 29.21 7.36
C LEU A 274 8.34 29.26 6.18
N ILE A 275 7.17 28.63 6.36
CA ILE A 275 6.03 28.73 5.43
C ILE A 275 5.02 29.75 5.96
N SER A 276 4.62 29.63 7.23
CA SER A 276 3.69 30.58 7.86
C SER A 276 4.08 30.94 9.29
N ASN A 277 3.90 32.20 9.65
CA ASN A 277 4.14 32.68 11.03
C ASN A 277 3.02 32.31 12.01
N VAL A 278 1.88 31.91 11.51
CA VAL A 278 0.69 31.52 12.30
C VAL A 278 -0.04 30.38 11.62
N ILE A 279 -0.79 29.62 12.39
CA ILE A 279 -1.74 28.61 11.91
C ILE A 279 -3.13 29.10 12.37
N GLY A 280 -4.05 29.26 11.42
CA GLY A 280 -5.39 29.82 11.69
C GLY A 280 -5.32 31.12 12.47
N ASP A 281 -6.22 31.30 13.44
CA ASP A 281 -6.29 32.44 14.35
C ASP A 281 -5.28 32.33 15.50
N SER A 282 -4.04 31.98 15.20
CA SER A 282 -2.95 31.81 16.18
C SER A 282 -3.13 30.57 17.09
N LEU A 283 -3.37 29.42 16.49
CA LEU A 283 -3.53 28.14 17.19
C LEU A 283 -2.22 27.66 17.82
N PHE A 284 -2.37 26.86 18.88
CA PHE A 284 -1.31 26.09 19.50
C PHE A 284 -1.52 24.62 19.10
N ILE A 285 -0.67 24.13 18.25
CA ILE A 285 -0.80 22.79 17.66
C ILE A 285 -0.01 21.79 18.51
N GLN A 286 -0.62 20.65 18.80
CA GLN A 286 -0.02 19.55 19.52
C GLN A 286 0.55 18.52 18.56
N ASP A 287 -0.14 18.31 17.42
CA ASP A 287 0.21 17.28 16.46
C ASP A 287 -0.36 17.64 15.07
N ILE A 288 0.28 17.16 14.01
CA ILE A 288 -0.16 17.32 12.62
C ILE A 288 -0.13 15.99 11.88
N ALA A 289 -1.05 15.83 10.92
CA ALA A 289 -1.10 14.69 10.02
C ALA A 289 -1.36 15.14 8.59
N CYS A 290 -0.50 14.78 7.66
CA CYS A 290 -0.65 15.05 6.24
C CYS A 290 -1.65 14.08 5.62
N PHE A 291 -2.68 14.61 4.96
CA PHE A 291 -3.73 13.78 4.38
C PHE A 291 -3.18 12.85 3.30
N ILE A 292 -3.49 11.57 3.42
CA ILE A 292 -3.17 10.55 2.43
C ILE A 292 -4.43 10.23 1.63
N ASP A 293 -4.50 10.73 0.39
CA ASP A 293 -5.62 10.44 -0.50
C ASP A 293 -5.58 8.98 -0.96
N ARG A 294 -6.64 8.25 -0.64
CA ARG A 294 -6.88 6.86 -1.08
C ARG A 294 -8.04 6.76 -2.06
N SER A 295 -8.43 7.88 -2.67
CA SER A 295 -9.32 7.87 -3.83
C SER A 295 -8.57 7.36 -5.07
N TYR A 296 -9.26 6.68 -5.94
CA TYR A 296 -8.68 6.22 -7.20
C TYR A 296 -9.72 6.25 -8.32
N PRO A 297 -9.29 6.47 -9.59
CA PRO A 297 -10.17 6.53 -10.74
C PRO A 297 -10.94 5.21 -10.96
N ALA A 298 -11.96 5.25 -11.78
CA ALA A 298 -12.63 4.04 -12.22
C ALA A 298 -11.63 3.07 -12.87
N LEU A 299 -11.89 1.77 -12.74
CA LEU A 299 -11.10 0.73 -13.38
C LEU A 299 -11.25 0.83 -14.90
N MET A 300 -10.13 0.95 -15.62
CA MET A 300 -10.10 1.08 -17.07
C MET A 300 -9.44 -0.11 -17.76
N GLY A 301 -8.49 -0.76 -17.08
CA GLY A 301 -7.80 -1.96 -17.54
C GLY A 301 -8.23 -3.21 -16.76
N THR A 302 -7.36 -4.21 -16.73
CA THR A 302 -7.53 -5.44 -15.95
C THR A 302 -6.98 -5.24 -14.55
N VAL A 303 -7.65 -5.79 -13.54
CA VAL A 303 -7.08 -5.84 -12.19
C VAL A 303 -5.92 -6.84 -12.18
N GLY A 304 -4.73 -6.37 -11.85
CA GLY A 304 -3.56 -7.20 -11.58
C GLY A 304 -3.27 -7.24 -10.08
N TYR A 305 -2.66 -8.33 -9.65
CA TYR A 305 -2.11 -8.48 -8.31
C TYR A 305 -0.59 -8.54 -8.38
N ALA A 306 0.09 -7.91 -7.43
CA ALA A 306 1.53 -7.96 -7.28
C ALA A 306 1.89 -8.30 -5.83
N LEU A 307 2.88 -9.17 -5.64
CA LEU A 307 3.48 -9.41 -4.33
C LEU A 307 4.74 -8.58 -4.20
N ASN A 308 4.78 -7.65 -3.25
CA ASN A 308 5.98 -6.86 -3.01
C ASN A 308 7.01 -7.60 -2.12
N THR A 309 8.21 -7.04 -2.01
CA THR A 309 9.31 -7.63 -1.20
C THR A 309 9.00 -7.70 0.30
N ASN A 310 8.05 -6.91 0.80
CA ASN A 310 7.57 -6.93 2.19
C ASN A 310 6.38 -7.89 2.40
N ASN A 311 6.08 -8.73 1.42
CA ASN A 311 4.97 -9.69 1.43
C ASN A 311 3.58 -9.04 1.58
N PHE A 312 3.36 -7.86 0.98
CA PHE A 312 2.02 -7.34 0.75
C PHE A 312 1.53 -7.79 -0.63
N LEU A 313 0.34 -8.34 -0.67
CA LEU A 313 -0.40 -8.55 -1.90
C LEU A 313 -1.12 -7.25 -2.26
N LEU A 314 -0.74 -6.67 -3.38
CA LEU A 314 -1.21 -5.39 -3.89
C LEU A 314 -2.17 -5.61 -5.05
N ALA A 315 -3.23 -4.83 -5.16
CA ALA A 315 -4.10 -4.81 -6.33
C ALA A 315 -3.95 -3.48 -7.08
N PHE A 316 -3.83 -3.53 -8.39
CA PHE A 316 -3.68 -2.36 -9.26
C PHE A 316 -4.47 -2.50 -10.56
N ASP A 317 -4.58 -1.41 -11.32
CA ASP A 317 -5.18 -1.38 -12.66
C ASP A 317 -4.07 -1.38 -13.70
N THR A 318 -4.07 -2.32 -14.66
CA THR A 318 -3.04 -2.37 -15.71
C THR A 318 -2.97 -1.10 -16.55
N SER A 319 -4.06 -0.35 -16.67
CA SER A 319 -4.07 0.93 -17.37
C SER A 319 -3.43 2.08 -16.60
N ASN A 320 -3.27 1.91 -15.27
CA ASN A 320 -2.61 2.86 -14.39
C ASN A 320 -1.98 2.12 -13.19
N PRO A 321 -0.90 1.36 -13.40
CA PRO A 321 -0.28 0.54 -12.36
C PRO A 321 0.35 1.36 -11.23
N GLY A 322 0.55 2.66 -11.43
CA GLY A 322 1.05 3.59 -10.42
C GLY A 322 0.11 3.76 -9.23
N ILE A 323 -1.17 3.44 -9.38
CA ILE A 323 -2.15 3.56 -8.29
C ILE A 323 -2.45 2.19 -7.69
N ILE A 324 -1.95 1.94 -6.49
CA ILE A 324 -2.29 0.74 -5.72
C ILE A 324 -3.69 0.92 -5.11
N ARG A 325 -4.61 0.07 -5.53
CA ARG A 325 -6.03 0.13 -5.13
C ARG A 325 -6.28 -0.54 -3.79
N GLU A 326 -5.61 -1.67 -3.54
CA GLU A 326 -5.69 -2.44 -2.30
C GLU A 326 -4.32 -3.02 -1.95
N ALA A 327 -4.04 -3.19 -0.67
CA ALA A 327 -2.86 -3.87 -0.18
C ALA A 327 -3.21 -4.64 1.09
N VAL A 328 -2.85 -5.92 1.13
CA VAL A 328 -3.06 -6.77 2.31
C VAL A 328 -1.78 -7.52 2.64
N PRO A 329 -1.38 -7.61 3.92
CA PRO A 329 -0.20 -8.39 4.30
C PRO A 329 -0.48 -9.87 4.10
N VAL A 330 0.42 -10.59 3.42
CA VAL A 330 0.34 -12.05 3.32
C VAL A 330 0.81 -12.68 4.62
N THR A 331 -0.05 -13.49 5.21
CA THR A 331 0.18 -14.17 6.48
C THR A 331 -0.05 -15.68 6.33
N GLY A 332 0.45 -16.49 7.27
CA GLY A 332 0.24 -17.95 7.24
C GLY A 332 1.27 -18.73 6.41
N ILE A 333 2.30 -18.06 5.89
CA ILE A 333 3.44 -18.71 5.23
C ILE A 333 4.34 -19.37 6.29
N THR A 334 4.79 -20.59 6.03
CA THR A 334 5.70 -21.34 6.89
C THR A 334 7.00 -20.56 7.10
N LEU A 335 7.50 -20.57 8.33
CA LEU A 335 8.73 -19.86 8.70
C LEU A 335 9.90 -20.28 7.79
N ASN A 336 10.73 -19.33 7.40
CA ASN A 336 11.87 -19.45 6.50
C ASN A 336 11.52 -19.80 5.04
N GLN A 337 10.24 -19.79 4.66
CA GLN A 337 9.84 -19.82 3.26
C GLN A 337 9.60 -18.41 2.72
N SER A 338 10.01 -18.19 1.47
CA SER A 338 9.63 -17.02 0.66
C SER A 338 8.70 -17.47 -0.45
N ILE A 339 7.70 -16.66 -0.78
CA ILE A 339 6.89 -16.89 -1.98
C ILE A 339 7.77 -16.60 -3.19
N VAL A 340 7.82 -17.58 -4.13
CA VAL A 340 8.62 -17.54 -5.35
C VAL A 340 7.79 -17.61 -6.62
N GLY A 341 6.47 -17.73 -6.51
CA GLY A 341 5.55 -17.69 -7.63
C GLY A 341 4.12 -17.53 -7.16
N LEU A 342 3.33 -16.86 -7.97
CA LEU A 342 1.90 -16.60 -7.80
C LEU A 342 1.17 -16.92 -9.10
N ASP A 343 0.00 -17.54 -9.00
CA ASP A 343 -0.91 -17.65 -10.15
C ASP A 343 -2.35 -17.92 -9.71
N PHE A 344 -3.32 -17.46 -10.52
CA PHE A 344 -4.72 -17.81 -10.38
C PHE A 344 -5.03 -19.10 -11.14
N ARG A 345 -5.46 -20.14 -10.42
CA ARG A 345 -5.83 -21.44 -11.01
C ARG A 345 -7.03 -21.29 -11.97
N PRO A 346 -6.89 -21.57 -13.27
CA PRO A 346 -7.95 -21.39 -14.26
C PRO A 346 -9.23 -22.16 -13.96
N ALA A 347 -9.10 -23.35 -13.36
CA ALA A 347 -10.26 -24.21 -13.07
C ALA A 347 -11.18 -23.67 -11.96
N THR A 348 -10.65 -22.89 -11.01
CA THR A 348 -11.40 -22.48 -9.81
C THR A 348 -11.39 -20.97 -9.58
N GLY A 349 -10.42 -20.23 -10.13
CA GLY A 349 -10.23 -18.79 -9.92
C GLY A 349 -9.62 -18.43 -8.55
N GLU A 350 -9.08 -19.41 -7.84
CA GLU A 350 -8.39 -19.21 -6.56
C GLU A 350 -6.93 -18.81 -6.81
N LEU A 351 -6.40 -17.90 -5.98
CA LEU A 351 -5.00 -17.50 -6.03
C LEU A 351 -4.14 -18.49 -5.28
N TYR A 352 -3.14 -19.04 -5.97
CA TYR A 352 -2.13 -19.94 -5.41
C TYR A 352 -0.76 -19.27 -5.33
N ALA A 353 0.05 -19.73 -4.39
CA ALA A 353 1.43 -19.30 -4.21
C ALA A 353 2.33 -20.50 -3.94
N LEU A 354 3.54 -20.49 -4.48
CA LEU A 354 4.58 -21.44 -4.12
C LEU A 354 5.54 -20.81 -3.12
N GLY A 355 5.54 -21.30 -1.88
CA GLY A 355 6.54 -20.99 -0.87
C GLY A 355 7.76 -21.88 -1.01
N TYR A 356 8.96 -21.33 -0.86
CA TYR A 356 10.22 -22.05 -1.02
C TYR A 356 11.24 -21.64 0.04
N ASN A 357 11.89 -22.64 0.64
CA ASN A 357 13.02 -22.49 1.54
C ASN A 357 14.31 -22.83 0.79
N THR A 358 15.11 -21.82 0.46
CA THR A 358 16.36 -22.00 -0.31
C THR A 358 17.42 -22.80 0.43
N ALA A 359 17.38 -22.85 1.78
CA ALA A 359 18.36 -23.61 2.57
C ALA A 359 18.07 -25.11 2.62
N THR A 360 16.78 -25.51 2.60
CA THR A 360 16.36 -26.91 2.72
C THR A 360 15.79 -27.46 1.42
N SER A 361 15.56 -26.64 0.40
CA SER A 361 14.84 -26.94 -0.84
C SER A 361 13.39 -27.40 -0.62
N GLU A 362 12.83 -27.17 0.55
CA GLU A 362 11.45 -27.45 0.86
C GLU A 362 10.54 -26.42 0.21
N SER A 363 9.52 -26.92 -0.49
CA SER A 363 8.47 -26.09 -1.08
C SER A 363 7.11 -26.48 -0.54
N GLN A 364 6.22 -25.50 -0.46
CA GLN A 364 4.85 -25.70 -0.01
C GLN A 364 3.91 -24.86 -0.87
N LEU A 365 2.82 -25.48 -1.31
CA LEU A 365 1.78 -24.79 -2.06
C LEU A 365 0.79 -24.16 -1.08
N TYR A 366 0.43 -22.92 -1.32
CA TYR A 366 -0.54 -22.16 -0.54
C TYR A 366 -1.69 -21.68 -1.42
N MET A 367 -2.85 -21.58 -0.83
CA MET A 367 -3.99 -20.85 -1.37
C MET A 367 -4.11 -19.55 -0.59
N ILE A 368 -4.10 -18.40 -1.28
CA ILE A 368 -4.16 -17.07 -0.67
C ILE A 368 -5.55 -16.47 -0.92
N ASN A 369 -6.17 -15.98 0.14
CA ASN A 369 -7.36 -15.14 0.00
C ASN A 369 -6.93 -13.71 -0.38
N PRO A 370 -7.21 -13.23 -1.60
CA PRO A 370 -6.69 -11.94 -2.06
C PRO A 370 -7.30 -10.73 -1.32
N ALA A 371 -8.45 -10.90 -0.67
CA ALA A 371 -9.08 -9.82 0.11
C ALA A 371 -8.50 -9.67 1.53
N THR A 372 -7.88 -10.73 2.08
CA THR A 372 -7.37 -10.73 3.46
C THR A 372 -5.89 -11.00 3.58
N GLY A 373 -5.23 -11.48 2.51
CA GLY A 373 -3.83 -11.90 2.52
C GLY A 373 -3.56 -13.22 3.26
N VAL A 374 -4.60 -13.87 3.81
CA VAL A 374 -4.41 -15.12 4.56
C VAL A 374 -4.07 -16.25 3.60
N ALA A 375 -2.89 -16.84 3.78
CA ALA A 375 -2.43 -18.02 3.07
C ALA A 375 -2.73 -19.29 3.90
N THR A 376 -3.28 -20.30 3.23
CA THR A 376 -3.54 -21.61 3.81
C THR A 376 -2.75 -22.65 3.02
N ALA A 377 -1.92 -23.42 3.72
CA ALA A 377 -1.14 -24.49 3.09
C ALA A 377 -2.07 -25.56 2.48
N VAL A 378 -1.81 -25.90 1.22
CA VAL A 378 -2.54 -26.95 0.49
C VAL A 378 -1.98 -28.32 0.84
N ASN A 379 -0.65 -28.46 0.85
CA ASN A 379 0.04 -29.68 1.26
C ASN A 379 0.55 -29.57 2.70
N MET A 380 0.23 -30.55 3.51
CA MET A 380 0.68 -30.61 4.92
C MET A 380 2.16 -30.98 5.05
N THR A 381 2.70 -31.70 4.09
CA THR A 381 4.12 -32.11 4.05
C THR A 381 4.81 -31.35 2.91
N PRO A 382 5.89 -30.61 3.18
CA PRO A 382 6.65 -29.95 2.13
C PRO A 382 7.16 -30.92 1.06
N THR A 383 7.24 -30.44 -0.18
CA THR A 383 7.79 -31.13 -1.33
C THR A 383 9.21 -30.60 -1.59
N ILE A 384 10.17 -31.47 -1.88
CA ILE A 384 11.55 -31.04 -2.18
C ILE A 384 11.66 -30.70 -3.66
N LEU A 385 11.97 -29.44 -3.96
CA LEU A 385 12.23 -28.92 -5.30
C LEU A 385 13.62 -28.32 -5.37
N SER A 386 14.46 -28.80 -6.30
CA SER A 386 15.85 -28.30 -6.45
C SER A 386 15.87 -27.08 -7.38
N LEU A 387 15.32 -25.93 -6.93
CA LEU A 387 15.14 -24.74 -7.77
C LEU A 387 16.38 -23.87 -7.91
N GLY A 388 17.41 -24.10 -7.11
CA GLY A 388 18.68 -23.34 -7.17
C GLY A 388 18.62 -21.91 -6.63
N GLY A 389 17.44 -21.33 -6.47
CA GLY A 389 17.24 -19.96 -6.00
C GLY A 389 15.77 -19.55 -6.00
N THR A 390 15.51 -18.26 -6.02
CA THR A 390 14.17 -17.67 -5.99
C THR A 390 13.68 -17.14 -7.35
N GLN A 391 14.50 -17.27 -8.41
CA GLN A 391 14.12 -16.95 -9.78
C GLN A 391 13.40 -18.16 -10.38
N VAL A 392 12.08 -18.12 -10.36
CA VAL A 392 11.20 -19.26 -10.62
C VAL A 392 9.95 -18.79 -11.36
N GLY A 393 9.60 -19.45 -12.47
CA GLY A 393 8.30 -19.28 -13.10
C GLY A 393 7.33 -20.34 -12.56
N VAL A 394 6.16 -19.90 -12.10
CA VAL A 394 5.11 -20.76 -11.56
C VAL A 394 3.78 -20.39 -12.21
N ASP A 395 3.15 -21.35 -12.90
CA ASP A 395 1.91 -21.09 -13.62
C ASP A 395 1.06 -22.34 -13.78
N PHE A 396 -0.26 -22.19 -13.78
CA PHE A 396 -1.20 -23.29 -14.01
C PHE A 396 -1.41 -23.55 -15.50
N ASN A 397 -1.19 -24.76 -15.95
CA ASN A 397 -1.61 -25.19 -17.29
C ASN A 397 -3.15 -25.31 -17.33
N PRO A 398 -3.86 -24.46 -18.09
CA PRO A 398 -5.33 -24.41 -18.10
C PRO A 398 -5.99 -25.63 -18.74
N VAL A 399 -5.22 -26.42 -19.53
CA VAL A 399 -5.77 -27.59 -20.25
C VAL A 399 -5.79 -28.83 -19.37
N VAL A 400 -4.75 -29.04 -18.54
CA VAL A 400 -4.59 -30.27 -17.75
C VAL A 400 -4.67 -30.05 -16.26
N ASP A 401 -4.87 -28.78 -15.82
CA ASP A 401 -4.97 -28.39 -14.42
C ASP A 401 -3.80 -28.90 -13.57
N LYS A 402 -2.59 -28.58 -14.01
CA LYS A 402 -1.32 -28.90 -13.34
C LYS A 402 -0.47 -27.65 -13.26
N ILE A 403 0.40 -27.59 -12.26
CA ILE A 403 1.29 -26.46 -12.05
C ILE A 403 2.62 -26.75 -12.75
N ARG A 404 3.07 -25.83 -13.58
CA ARG A 404 4.43 -25.78 -14.10
C ARG A 404 5.30 -25.02 -13.12
N VAL A 405 6.47 -25.55 -12.79
CA VAL A 405 7.51 -24.86 -12.03
C VAL A 405 8.81 -25.00 -12.81
N ILE A 406 9.34 -23.86 -13.24
CA ILE A 406 10.61 -23.76 -13.97
C ILE A 406 11.54 -22.82 -13.23
N SER A 407 12.84 -23.03 -13.32
CA SER A 407 13.79 -22.26 -12.52
C SER A 407 15.08 -21.93 -13.27
N SER A 408 15.80 -20.98 -12.75
CA SER A 408 17.05 -20.44 -13.33
C SER A 408 18.21 -21.45 -13.40
N ASN A 409 18.08 -22.61 -12.74
CA ASN A 409 19.01 -23.73 -12.87
C ASN A 409 18.49 -24.83 -13.80
N ASN A 410 17.63 -24.49 -14.75
CA ASN A 410 17.08 -25.33 -15.80
C ASN A 410 16.12 -26.44 -15.33
N MET A 411 15.72 -26.45 -14.06
CA MET A 411 14.75 -27.42 -13.57
C MET A 411 13.37 -27.14 -14.14
N ASN A 412 12.66 -28.23 -14.46
CA ASN A 412 11.36 -28.22 -15.12
C ASN A 412 10.44 -29.25 -14.46
N TYR A 413 9.56 -28.78 -13.59
CA TYR A 413 8.66 -29.65 -12.84
C TYR A 413 7.21 -29.47 -13.28
N ARG A 414 6.45 -30.56 -13.16
CA ARG A 414 4.98 -30.51 -13.11
C ARG A 414 4.52 -30.97 -11.74
N LEU A 415 3.73 -30.14 -11.07
CA LEU A 415 3.12 -30.49 -9.80
C LEU A 415 1.61 -30.75 -9.98
N ASN A 416 1.08 -31.59 -9.11
CA ASN A 416 -0.35 -31.70 -8.88
C ASN A 416 -0.85 -30.46 -8.13
N THR A 417 -2.16 -30.23 -8.18
CA THR A 417 -2.82 -29.14 -7.47
C THR A 417 -2.78 -29.29 -5.93
N ASP A 418 -2.33 -30.42 -5.42
CA ASP A 418 -2.02 -30.66 -4.01
C ASP A 418 -0.55 -30.38 -3.65
N GLY A 419 0.25 -29.86 -4.58
CA GLY A 419 1.66 -29.49 -4.37
C GLY A 419 2.65 -30.68 -4.47
N THR A 420 2.20 -31.91 -4.77
CA THR A 420 3.09 -33.08 -4.97
C THR A 420 3.70 -33.05 -6.38
N ILE A 421 4.94 -33.58 -6.52
CA ILE A 421 5.57 -33.71 -7.83
C ILE A 421 4.82 -34.78 -8.64
N LEU A 422 4.32 -34.40 -9.82
CA LEU A 422 3.78 -35.32 -10.80
C LEU A 422 4.91 -35.84 -11.70
N PHE A 423 5.75 -34.94 -12.23
CA PHE A 423 6.91 -35.27 -13.06
C PHE A 423 8.05 -34.28 -12.85
N THR A 424 9.28 -34.77 -12.93
CA THR A 424 10.46 -33.98 -13.23
C THR A 424 10.72 -34.16 -14.72
N ASP A 425 10.45 -33.13 -15.49
CA ASP A 425 10.60 -33.12 -16.94
C ASP A 425 12.07 -32.86 -17.36
N LEU A 426 12.36 -32.87 -18.66
CA LEU A 426 13.71 -32.60 -19.13
C LEU A 426 14.12 -31.15 -18.83
N ASN A 427 15.41 -30.95 -18.57
CA ASN A 427 15.98 -29.64 -18.30
C ASN A 427 15.74 -28.68 -19.46
N LEU A 428 15.64 -27.39 -19.12
CA LEU A 428 15.46 -26.34 -20.11
C LEU A 428 16.73 -26.20 -20.98
N GLN A 429 16.54 -26.14 -22.28
CA GLN A 429 17.60 -25.94 -23.26
C GLN A 429 17.05 -25.31 -24.55
N TYR A 430 17.87 -24.52 -25.23
CA TYR A 430 17.47 -23.97 -26.51
C TYR A 430 17.45 -25.04 -27.62
N ALA A 431 16.49 -24.91 -28.54
CA ALA A 431 16.31 -25.79 -29.67
C ALA A 431 17.53 -25.77 -30.60
N ALA A 432 17.77 -26.87 -31.32
CA ALA A 432 18.73 -26.90 -32.43
C ALA A 432 18.29 -25.88 -33.52
N GLY A 433 19.22 -25.03 -33.96
CA GLY A 433 18.96 -23.99 -34.93
C GLY A 433 18.39 -22.68 -34.33
N ASP A 434 18.14 -22.64 -33.01
CA ASP A 434 17.79 -21.39 -32.32
C ASP A 434 19.00 -20.43 -32.26
N MET A 435 18.73 -19.12 -32.24
CA MET A 435 19.80 -18.12 -32.13
C MET A 435 20.66 -18.25 -30.87
N ASN A 436 20.10 -18.85 -29.81
CA ASN A 436 20.75 -19.12 -28.53
C ASN A 436 21.12 -20.62 -28.37
N GLU A 437 21.15 -21.42 -29.46
CA GLU A 437 21.53 -22.83 -29.40
C GLU A 437 22.84 -23.04 -28.65
N GLY A 438 22.86 -23.97 -27.71
CA GLY A 438 24.04 -24.34 -26.91
C GLY A 438 24.35 -23.35 -25.77
N MET A 439 23.56 -22.30 -25.61
CA MET A 439 23.65 -21.39 -24.47
C MET A 439 22.86 -21.95 -23.29
N ASP A 440 23.30 -21.63 -22.07
CA ASP A 440 22.63 -22.02 -20.82
C ASP A 440 21.53 -21.02 -20.47
N PRO A 441 20.24 -21.39 -20.48
CA PRO A 441 19.16 -20.46 -20.18
C PRO A 441 19.07 -20.18 -18.68
N VAL A 442 18.67 -18.94 -18.32
CA VAL A 442 18.41 -18.51 -16.93
C VAL A 442 16.96 -18.06 -16.82
N ILE A 443 16.07 -19.03 -16.77
CA ILE A 443 14.62 -18.75 -16.80
C ILE A 443 14.15 -18.25 -15.43
N GLY A 444 13.64 -17.01 -15.41
CA GLY A 444 13.14 -16.34 -14.20
C GLY A 444 11.63 -16.28 -14.08
N ALA A 445 10.90 -16.45 -15.19
CA ALA A 445 9.45 -16.33 -15.24
C ALA A 445 8.86 -17.19 -16.35
N GLY A 446 7.57 -17.52 -16.25
CA GLY A 446 6.88 -18.26 -17.31
C GLY A 446 5.39 -18.34 -17.09
N ALA A 447 4.62 -18.25 -18.19
CA ALA A 447 3.17 -18.23 -18.17
C ALA A 447 2.54 -18.97 -19.36
N TYR A 448 1.38 -19.57 -19.12
CA TYR A 448 0.56 -20.23 -20.12
C TYR A 448 -0.48 -19.27 -20.72
N THR A 449 -0.70 -19.38 -22.02
CA THR A 449 -1.82 -18.72 -22.71
C THR A 449 -3.16 -19.38 -22.39
N ASN A 450 -4.27 -18.70 -22.73
CA ASN A 450 -5.63 -19.21 -22.56
C ASN A 450 -5.97 -19.59 -21.12
N SER A 451 -5.57 -18.73 -20.17
CA SER A 451 -5.82 -18.91 -18.74
C SER A 451 -7.32 -18.76 -18.40
N TYR A 452 -8.10 -19.80 -18.73
CA TYR A 452 -9.53 -19.92 -18.40
C TYR A 452 -9.94 -21.40 -18.24
N ALA A 453 -11.01 -21.62 -17.49
CA ALA A 453 -11.52 -22.98 -17.25
C ALA A 453 -12.00 -23.64 -18.52
N GLY A 454 -11.49 -24.86 -18.82
CA GLY A 454 -11.88 -25.65 -19.99
C GLY A 454 -11.18 -25.24 -21.30
N ALA A 455 -10.06 -24.55 -21.23
CA ALA A 455 -9.22 -24.26 -22.39
C ALA A 455 -8.82 -25.56 -23.11
N ALA A 456 -8.97 -25.56 -24.44
CA ALA A 456 -8.63 -26.74 -25.25
C ALA A 456 -7.15 -26.78 -25.68
N THR A 457 -6.50 -25.63 -25.70
CA THR A 457 -5.10 -25.46 -26.13
C THR A 457 -4.41 -24.41 -25.26
N THR A 458 -3.09 -24.51 -25.14
CA THR A 458 -2.26 -23.50 -24.49
C THR A 458 -0.84 -23.54 -25.05
N SER A 459 -0.10 -22.45 -24.89
CA SER A 459 1.32 -22.32 -25.17
C SER A 459 2.02 -21.77 -23.93
N LEU A 460 3.22 -22.25 -23.62
CA LEU A 460 4.02 -21.78 -22.50
C LEU A 460 5.08 -20.81 -23.01
N TYR A 461 5.03 -19.58 -22.56
CA TYR A 461 6.06 -18.57 -22.79
C TYR A 461 6.89 -18.39 -21.53
N VAL A 462 8.20 -18.14 -21.69
CA VAL A 462 9.14 -17.96 -20.60
C VAL A 462 10.02 -16.74 -20.86
N HIS A 463 10.53 -16.14 -19.79
CA HIS A 463 11.53 -15.07 -19.88
C HIS A 463 12.90 -15.56 -19.41
N ASP A 464 13.89 -15.35 -20.26
CA ASP A 464 15.29 -15.62 -19.95
C ASP A 464 15.97 -14.34 -19.43
N ASN A 465 16.37 -14.36 -18.16
CA ASN A 465 17.03 -13.24 -17.49
C ASN A 465 18.43 -12.95 -18.03
N MET A 466 19.14 -13.95 -18.57
CA MET A 466 20.50 -13.78 -19.10
C MET A 466 20.47 -13.09 -20.46
N TYR A 467 19.57 -13.50 -21.34
CA TYR A 467 19.49 -12.99 -22.71
C TYR A 467 18.40 -11.92 -22.85
N ASN A 468 17.67 -11.65 -21.76
CA ASN A 468 16.57 -10.70 -21.72
C ASN A 468 15.60 -10.87 -22.89
N ALA A 469 15.15 -12.12 -23.05
CA ALA A 469 14.37 -12.56 -24.18
C ALA A 469 13.14 -13.39 -23.76
N ILE A 470 12.08 -13.25 -24.53
CA ILE A 470 10.94 -14.15 -24.47
C ILE A 470 11.22 -15.35 -25.36
N ALA A 471 10.95 -16.55 -24.83
CA ALA A 471 11.02 -17.80 -25.57
C ALA A 471 9.72 -18.61 -25.42
N LEU A 472 9.40 -19.40 -26.44
CA LEU A 472 8.33 -20.39 -26.41
C LEU A 472 8.93 -21.71 -25.93
N GLN A 473 8.41 -22.29 -24.85
CA GLN A 473 8.78 -23.62 -24.40
C GLN A 473 7.89 -24.68 -25.08
N SER A 474 8.41 -25.33 -26.12
CA SER A 474 7.64 -26.30 -26.92
C SER A 474 8.53 -27.36 -27.58
N PRO A 475 8.32 -28.66 -27.29
CA PRO A 475 7.37 -29.24 -26.31
C PRO A 475 7.75 -28.89 -24.87
N PRO A 476 6.79 -28.48 -24.03
CA PRO A 476 7.11 -27.97 -22.68
C PRO A 476 7.70 -29.03 -21.75
N ASN A 477 7.35 -30.31 -21.94
CA ASN A 477 7.88 -31.43 -21.13
C ASN A 477 9.30 -31.83 -21.55
N ASP A 478 9.71 -31.52 -22.78
CA ASP A 478 11.05 -31.77 -23.27
C ASP A 478 12.03 -30.61 -22.92
N GLY A 479 11.51 -29.53 -22.29
CA GLY A 479 12.30 -28.38 -21.89
C GLY A 479 12.86 -27.55 -23.04
N VAL A 480 12.32 -27.75 -24.26
CA VAL A 480 12.84 -27.12 -25.48
C VAL A 480 12.36 -25.67 -25.58
N LEU A 481 13.32 -24.75 -25.71
CA LEU A 481 13.08 -23.31 -25.84
C LEU A 481 13.34 -22.85 -27.28
N SER A 482 12.42 -22.07 -27.81
CA SER A 482 12.57 -21.37 -29.09
C SER A 482 12.45 -19.88 -28.86
N THR A 483 13.52 -19.12 -29.13
CA THR A 483 13.55 -17.68 -28.92
C THR A 483 12.51 -16.98 -29.79
N VAL A 484 11.60 -16.22 -29.16
CA VAL A 484 10.63 -15.34 -29.85
C VAL A 484 11.32 -14.01 -30.18
N GLY A 485 11.98 -13.40 -29.21
CA GLY A 485 12.74 -12.17 -29.39
C GLY A 485 13.10 -11.49 -28.08
N GLY A 486 13.95 -10.46 -28.17
CA GLY A 486 14.37 -9.68 -27.02
C GLY A 486 13.28 -8.74 -26.52
N THR A 487 13.23 -8.50 -25.20
CA THR A 487 12.26 -7.58 -24.58
C THR A 487 12.50 -6.11 -24.93
N GLY A 488 13.71 -5.76 -25.36
CA GLY A 488 14.13 -4.38 -25.59
C GLY A 488 14.47 -3.60 -24.32
N LEU A 489 14.40 -4.23 -23.14
CA LEU A 489 14.71 -3.60 -21.86
C LEU A 489 16.21 -3.68 -21.54
N MET A 490 16.67 -2.74 -20.73
CA MET A 490 18.00 -2.82 -20.07
C MET A 490 17.78 -3.36 -18.64
N GLN A 491 17.54 -4.65 -18.52
CA GLN A 491 17.26 -5.30 -17.24
C GLN A 491 18.41 -5.13 -16.24
N ASN A 492 18.07 -5.02 -14.95
CA ASN A 492 19.04 -5.07 -13.86
C ASN A 492 19.53 -6.53 -13.67
N THR A 493 20.67 -6.87 -14.26
CA THR A 493 21.22 -8.24 -14.19
C THR A 493 21.89 -8.55 -12.85
N ALA A 494 22.16 -7.54 -12.02
CA ALA A 494 22.77 -7.75 -10.70
C ALA A 494 21.73 -8.18 -9.65
N ASP A 495 20.49 -7.73 -9.81
CA ASP A 495 19.36 -8.06 -8.94
C ASP A 495 18.08 -8.12 -9.80
N PRO A 496 17.95 -9.16 -10.65
CA PRO A 496 16.80 -9.26 -11.53
C PRO A 496 15.53 -9.56 -10.71
N SER A 497 14.54 -8.73 -10.89
CA SER A 497 13.18 -8.93 -10.37
C SER A 497 12.28 -9.05 -11.58
N THR A 498 11.88 -10.29 -11.92
CA THR A 498 11.10 -10.56 -13.12
C THR A 498 10.01 -11.56 -12.83
N ASP A 499 8.83 -11.28 -13.36
CA ASP A 499 7.75 -12.24 -13.43
C ASP A 499 6.89 -11.98 -14.67
N LEU A 500 6.20 -13.02 -15.13
CA LEU A 500 5.38 -13.00 -16.34
C LEU A 500 4.06 -13.70 -16.05
N ASP A 501 2.95 -13.06 -16.41
CA ASP A 501 1.65 -13.72 -16.42
C ASP A 501 0.85 -13.32 -17.68
N ILE A 502 -0.01 -14.22 -18.15
CA ILE A 502 -0.81 -14.08 -19.38
C ILE A 502 -2.29 -14.23 -19.05
N VAL A 503 -3.01 -13.12 -19.08
CA VAL A 503 -4.45 -13.10 -18.87
C VAL A 503 -5.20 -13.26 -20.20
N TYR A 504 -6.27 -14.04 -20.20
CA TYR A 504 -7.22 -14.15 -21.31
C TYR A 504 -8.45 -13.28 -21.00
N ASP A 505 -8.84 -12.40 -21.92
CA ASP A 505 -9.97 -11.47 -21.74
C ASP A 505 -11.30 -11.96 -22.34
N GLY A 506 -11.35 -13.21 -22.78
CA GLY A 506 -12.48 -13.80 -23.51
C GLY A 506 -12.31 -13.79 -25.03
N VAL A 507 -11.35 -13.03 -25.55
CA VAL A 507 -11.05 -12.90 -26.99
C VAL A 507 -9.56 -13.12 -27.28
N SER A 508 -8.69 -12.47 -26.48
CA SER A 508 -7.24 -12.41 -26.72
C SER A 508 -6.45 -12.70 -25.46
N ASN A 509 -5.20 -13.11 -25.64
CA ASN A 509 -4.22 -13.22 -24.57
C ASN A 509 -3.42 -11.92 -24.45
N TRP A 510 -3.34 -11.39 -23.23
CA TRP A 510 -2.55 -10.22 -22.88
C TRP A 510 -1.45 -10.63 -21.92
N ALA A 511 -0.20 -10.54 -22.37
CA ALA A 511 0.94 -10.88 -21.55
C ALA A 511 1.45 -9.63 -20.82
N TYR A 512 1.62 -9.75 -19.52
CA TYR A 512 2.18 -8.72 -18.66
C TYR A 512 3.45 -9.23 -18.00
N PHE A 513 4.43 -8.37 -17.94
CA PHE A 513 5.76 -8.65 -17.42
C PHE A 513 6.14 -7.57 -16.41
N THR A 514 6.74 -7.98 -15.31
CA THR A 514 7.39 -7.06 -14.38
C THR A 514 8.90 -7.17 -14.52
N GLY A 515 9.58 -6.04 -14.35
CA GLY A 515 11.02 -6.02 -14.34
C GLY A 515 11.57 -4.68 -13.90
N ASN A 516 12.73 -4.75 -13.27
CA ASN A 516 13.54 -3.60 -12.92
C ASN A 516 14.62 -3.36 -13.99
N THR A 517 14.99 -2.12 -14.20
CA THR A 517 15.93 -1.74 -15.27
C THR A 517 17.11 -0.92 -14.74
N GLY A 518 18.26 -1.04 -15.41
CA GLY A 518 19.49 -0.33 -15.07
C GLY A 518 20.03 -0.75 -13.70
N THR A 519 20.03 0.15 -12.74
CA THR A 519 20.40 -0.12 -11.34
C THR A 519 19.23 0.01 -10.39
N SER A 520 17.99 0.14 -10.91
CA SER A 520 16.78 0.25 -10.09
C SER A 520 16.48 -1.09 -9.42
N THR A 521 16.00 -1.03 -8.18
CA THR A 521 15.38 -2.14 -7.47
C THR A 521 13.86 -2.07 -7.49
N PHE A 522 13.28 -1.08 -8.18
CA PHE A 522 11.86 -0.87 -8.33
C PHE A 522 11.39 -1.37 -9.69
N ASP A 523 10.17 -1.86 -9.73
CA ASP A 523 9.62 -2.55 -10.89
C ASP A 523 8.59 -1.71 -11.63
N LYS A 524 8.59 -1.87 -12.94
CA LYS A 524 7.55 -1.41 -13.83
C LYS A 524 6.72 -2.58 -14.32
N LEU A 525 5.48 -2.27 -14.70
CA LEU A 525 4.65 -3.16 -15.49
C LEU A 525 4.94 -2.91 -16.98
N TYR A 526 5.09 -3.99 -17.71
CA TYR A 526 5.22 -3.98 -19.17
C TYR A 526 4.17 -4.89 -19.79
N GLN A 527 3.65 -4.50 -20.94
CA GLN A 527 2.89 -5.41 -21.80
C GLN A 527 3.84 -6.05 -22.80
N VAL A 528 3.72 -7.37 -23.02
CA VAL A 528 4.60 -8.13 -23.92
C VAL A 528 3.83 -8.48 -25.19
N ASP A 529 4.42 -8.22 -26.34
CA ASP A 529 3.98 -8.79 -27.62
C ASP A 529 4.53 -10.22 -27.76
N LEU A 530 3.66 -11.21 -27.62
CA LEU A 530 4.02 -12.64 -27.71
C LEU A 530 4.48 -13.09 -29.10
N ALA A 531 4.32 -12.26 -30.14
CA ALA A 531 4.80 -12.55 -31.49
C ALA A 531 6.24 -12.09 -31.73
N THR A 532 6.71 -11.07 -31.01
CA THR A 532 8.01 -10.43 -31.22
C THR A 532 8.91 -10.44 -29.98
N GLY A 533 8.34 -10.69 -28.80
CA GLY A 533 9.03 -10.58 -27.50
C GLY A 533 9.17 -9.14 -26.98
N MET A 534 8.88 -8.13 -27.79
CA MET A 534 9.03 -6.71 -27.44
C MET A 534 8.07 -6.31 -26.31
N THR A 535 8.52 -5.40 -25.47
CA THR A 535 7.73 -4.86 -24.36
C THR A 535 7.30 -3.42 -24.59
N MET A 536 6.13 -3.07 -24.06
CA MET A 536 5.62 -1.71 -23.96
C MET A 536 5.54 -1.30 -22.48
N ASP A 537 6.17 -0.19 -22.11
CA ASP A 537 6.17 0.36 -20.75
C ASP A 537 4.76 0.84 -20.38
N MET A 538 4.18 0.27 -19.32
CA MET A 538 2.87 0.64 -18.77
C MET A 538 2.99 1.57 -17.55
N GLY A 539 4.20 1.77 -17.03
CA GLY A 539 4.50 2.61 -15.88
C GLY A 539 4.95 1.85 -14.64
N TRP A 540 5.32 2.61 -13.62
CA TRP A 540 5.72 2.07 -12.31
C TRP A 540 4.57 1.37 -11.63
N ILE A 541 4.83 0.24 -10.94
CA ILE A 541 3.87 -0.35 -10.02
C ILE A 541 3.93 0.44 -8.71
N GLY A 542 2.78 1.00 -8.33
CA GLY A 542 2.73 1.95 -7.24
C GLY A 542 3.66 3.16 -7.50
N ASN A 543 4.20 3.71 -6.45
CA ASN A 543 5.15 4.83 -6.54
C ASN A 543 6.61 4.37 -6.69
N GLY A 544 6.85 3.27 -7.42
CA GLY A 544 8.14 2.61 -7.52
C GLY A 544 8.29 1.58 -6.40
N LEU A 545 7.63 0.42 -6.56
CA LEU A 545 7.68 -0.68 -5.61
C LEU A 545 8.63 -1.77 -6.11
N ALA A 546 9.30 -2.45 -5.17
CA ALA A 546 10.01 -3.68 -5.46
C ALA A 546 9.01 -4.85 -5.40
N VAL A 547 8.79 -5.51 -6.53
CA VAL A 547 7.79 -6.57 -6.73
C VAL A 547 8.50 -7.89 -6.99
N LYS A 548 8.01 -8.97 -6.39
CA LYS A 548 8.54 -10.33 -6.62
C LYS A 548 7.76 -11.07 -7.69
N ASN A 549 6.43 -11.00 -7.62
CA ASN A 549 5.54 -11.76 -8.48
C ASN A 549 4.33 -10.93 -8.88
N ILE A 550 3.72 -11.28 -10.00
CA ILE A 550 2.42 -10.79 -10.46
C ILE A 550 1.48 -11.95 -10.75
N ALA A 551 0.18 -11.70 -10.65
CA ALA A 551 -0.85 -12.65 -11.08
C ALA A 551 -2.11 -11.91 -11.51
N PHE A 552 -2.80 -12.43 -12.53
CA PHE A 552 -4.05 -11.86 -13.03
C PHE A 552 -5.21 -12.82 -12.82
N PRO A 553 -6.38 -12.33 -12.34
CA PRO A 553 -7.57 -13.15 -12.19
C PRO A 553 -7.98 -13.78 -13.52
N VAL A 554 -8.36 -15.05 -13.48
CA VAL A 554 -8.77 -15.78 -14.67
C VAL A 554 -10.08 -15.25 -15.24
N TYR A 555 -10.20 -15.31 -16.57
CA TYR A 555 -11.44 -14.99 -17.26
C TYR A 555 -12.57 -15.90 -16.80
N ASN A 556 -13.66 -15.31 -16.35
CA ASN A 556 -14.87 -16.02 -15.99
C ASN A 556 -16.07 -15.43 -16.75
N PRO A 557 -16.55 -16.12 -17.80
CA PRO A 557 -17.64 -15.61 -18.61
C PRO A 557 -18.95 -15.40 -17.84
N MET A 558 -19.16 -16.13 -16.74
CA MET A 558 -20.34 -15.91 -15.88
C MET A 558 -20.22 -14.61 -15.06
N ARG A 559 -18.99 -14.24 -14.68
CA ARG A 559 -18.73 -12.99 -13.95
C ARG A 559 -18.85 -11.79 -14.88
N GLU A 560 -18.42 -11.91 -16.14
CA GLU A 560 -18.63 -10.86 -17.14
C GLU A 560 -20.07 -10.78 -17.62
N ALA A 561 -20.75 -11.89 -17.83
CA ALA A 561 -22.18 -11.87 -18.14
C ALA A 561 -22.99 -11.21 -17.01
N ALA A 562 -22.59 -11.41 -15.75
CA ALA A 562 -23.12 -10.67 -14.61
C ALA A 562 -22.71 -9.18 -14.64
N ALA A 563 -21.51 -8.86 -15.08
CA ALA A 563 -21.02 -7.47 -15.22
C ALA A 563 -21.59 -6.75 -16.43
N VAL A 564 -21.84 -7.46 -17.55
CA VAL A 564 -22.50 -6.91 -18.77
C VAL A 564 -24.00 -6.73 -18.55
N LEU A 565 -24.64 -7.59 -17.73
CA LEU A 565 -26.02 -7.37 -17.28
C LEU A 565 -26.13 -6.22 -16.26
N VAL A 566 -24.98 -5.80 -15.66
CA VAL A 566 -24.87 -4.70 -14.71
C VAL A 566 -24.24 -3.49 -15.43
N GLY A 567 -25.00 -2.84 -16.28
CA GLY A 567 -24.57 -1.60 -16.95
C GLY A 567 -24.10 -0.53 -15.96
N VAL A 568 -22.88 -0.08 -16.19
CA VAL A 568 -22.26 1.20 -15.81
C VAL A 568 -22.70 1.81 -14.47
N GLY A 569 -21.83 1.66 -13.46
CA GLY A 569 -21.89 2.34 -12.16
C GLY A 569 -22.01 1.38 -10.98
N LYS A 570 -21.03 1.39 -10.07
CA LYS A 570 -21.12 0.63 -8.81
C LYS A 570 -22.30 1.16 -7.98
N LEU A 571 -23.13 0.26 -7.44
CA LEU A 571 -24.07 0.62 -6.41
C LEU A 571 -23.28 1.20 -5.22
N LYS A 572 -23.57 2.45 -4.84
CA LYS A 572 -23.03 3.04 -3.63
C LYS A 572 -24.11 2.96 -2.54
N ALA A 573 -23.75 2.43 -1.40
CA ALA A 573 -24.60 2.41 -0.23
C ALA A 573 -23.76 2.51 1.03
N ASP A 574 -24.26 3.17 2.06
CA ASP A 574 -23.69 3.20 3.39
C ASP A 574 -24.58 2.47 4.38
N VAL A 575 -23.95 1.91 5.40
CA VAL A 575 -24.59 1.09 6.43
C VAL A 575 -24.16 1.64 7.79
N PHE A 576 -25.12 2.17 8.53
CA PHE A 576 -24.84 2.81 9.82
C PHE A 576 -26.02 2.70 10.80
N PRO A 577 -25.79 2.84 12.11
CA PRO A 577 -24.49 2.87 12.77
C PRO A 577 -23.77 1.53 12.65
N ASN A 578 -22.47 1.54 12.68
CA ASN A 578 -21.65 0.32 12.75
C ASN A 578 -20.50 0.57 13.74
N PRO A 579 -20.48 -0.03 14.93
CA PRO A 579 -21.40 -1.08 15.43
C PRO A 579 -22.85 -0.63 15.64
N VAL A 580 -23.78 -1.59 15.63
CA VAL A 580 -25.21 -1.37 15.78
C VAL A 580 -25.81 -2.14 16.96
N HIS A 581 -26.75 -1.51 17.71
CA HIS A 581 -27.52 -2.19 18.74
C HIS A 581 -28.83 -2.76 18.18
N ASN A 582 -29.73 -1.93 17.69
CA ASN A 582 -31.09 -2.37 17.33
C ASN A 582 -31.47 -2.01 15.90
N LEU A 583 -31.12 -0.82 15.42
CA LEU A 583 -31.60 -0.31 14.15
C LEU A 583 -30.43 0.00 13.22
N LEU A 584 -30.33 -0.73 12.11
CA LEU A 584 -29.31 -0.57 11.08
C LEU A 584 -29.91 0.18 9.88
N THR A 585 -29.34 1.29 9.52
CA THR A 585 -29.78 2.10 8.38
C THR A 585 -28.89 1.81 7.16
N VAL A 586 -29.53 1.57 6.03
CA VAL A 586 -28.89 1.46 4.71
C VAL A 586 -29.28 2.68 3.91
N LYS A 587 -28.31 3.51 3.55
CA LYS A 587 -28.48 4.66 2.65
C LYS A 587 -27.92 4.30 1.28
N THR A 588 -28.74 4.43 0.24
CA THR A 588 -28.32 4.21 -1.14
C THR A 588 -28.06 5.56 -1.83
N TYR A 589 -27.12 5.58 -2.78
CA TYR A 589 -26.79 6.76 -3.55
C TYR A 589 -27.21 6.60 -5.02
N ASN A 590 -28.33 5.91 -5.25
CA ASN A 590 -28.92 5.79 -6.58
C ASN A 590 -29.34 7.17 -7.09
N THR A 591 -29.21 7.39 -8.39
CA THR A 591 -29.65 8.63 -9.05
C THR A 591 -31.13 8.62 -9.39
N THR A 592 -31.75 7.44 -9.35
CA THR A 592 -33.20 7.20 -9.61
C THR A 592 -33.81 6.38 -8.48
N SER A 593 -35.12 6.40 -8.36
CA SER A 593 -35.86 5.47 -7.49
C SER A 593 -35.70 4.04 -8.01
N ALA A 594 -35.40 3.10 -7.13
CA ALA A 594 -35.15 1.71 -7.52
C ALA A 594 -35.65 0.71 -6.47
N ILE A 595 -36.15 -0.45 -6.95
CA ILE A 595 -36.41 -1.59 -6.07
C ILE A 595 -35.06 -2.08 -5.54
N THR A 596 -34.93 -2.01 -4.22
CA THR A 596 -33.71 -2.40 -3.50
C THR A 596 -34.01 -3.63 -2.64
N ARG A 597 -33.25 -4.69 -2.88
CA ARG A 597 -33.27 -5.91 -2.06
C ARG A 597 -32.09 -5.89 -1.10
N ILE A 598 -32.38 -6.09 0.18
CA ILE A 598 -31.38 -6.13 1.24
C ILE A 598 -31.51 -7.47 1.98
N ARG A 599 -30.38 -8.13 2.21
CA ARG A 599 -30.29 -9.40 2.93
C ARG A 599 -29.12 -9.36 3.92
N ILE A 600 -29.34 -9.90 5.12
CA ILE A 600 -28.29 -10.03 6.13
C ILE A 600 -27.95 -11.51 6.32
N THR A 601 -26.64 -11.83 6.27
CA THR A 601 -26.11 -13.17 6.54
C THR A 601 -25.08 -13.11 7.67
N ASN A 602 -24.90 -14.22 8.38
CA ASN A 602 -23.77 -14.34 9.29
C ASN A 602 -22.44 -14.55 8.49
N ILE A 603 -21.31 -14.57 9.19
CA ILE A 603 -19.97 -14.76 8.59
C ILE A 603 -19.79 -16.09 7.84
N LEU A 604 -20.66 -17.09 8.08
CA LEU A 604 -20.67 -18.38 7.39
C LEU A 604 -21.59 -18.37 6.16
N GLY A 605 -22.17 -17.20 5.80
CA GLY A 605 -23.08 -17.05 4.66
C GLY A 605 -24.51 -17.52 4.92
N LYS A 606 -24.85 -17.94 6.16
CA LYS A 606 -26.22 -18.36 6.53
C LYS A 606 -27.12 -17.14 6.65
N ASP A 607 -28.24 -17.15 5.94
CA ASP A 607 -29.27 -16.12 6.00
C ASP A 607 -29.84 -15.98 7.41
N THR A 608 -29.97 -14.76 7.89
CA THR A 608 -30.54 -14.47 9.22
C THR A 608 -32.07 -14.34 9.20
N GLY A 609 -32.67 -14.29 8.01
CA GLY A 609 -34.09 -13.98 7.82
C GLY A 609 -34.43 -12.49 7.97
N ILE A 610 -33.41 -11.64 8.22
CA ILE A 610 -33.57 -10.18 8.28
C ILE A 610 -33.20 -9.58 6.94
N GLY A 611 -34.14 -8.87 6.34
CA GLY A 611 -33.94 -8.21 5.04
C GLY A 611 -35.23 -7.51 4.61
N THR A 612 -35.17 -6.85 3.46
CA THR A 612 -36.35 -6.20 2.87
C THR A 612 -36.16 -6.13 1.34
N GLU A 613 -37.29 -6.02 0.65
CA GLU A 613 -37.32 -5.69 -0.77
C GLU A 613 -38.35 -4.59 -0.96
N GLN A 614 -37.90 -3.40 -1.24
CA GLN A 614 -38.77 -2.23 -1.42
C GLN A 614 -38.18 -1.20 -2.36
N GLU A 615 -39.00 -0.33 -2.88
CA GLU A 615 -38.58 0.81 -3.66
C GLU A 615 -37.96 1.87 -2.73
N ILE A 616 -36.71 2.26 -3.03
CA ILE A 616 -36.00 3.35 -2.34
C ILE A 616 -35.84 4.50 -3.32
N ALA A 617 -36.25 5.69 -2.90
CA ALA A 617 -36.10 6.92 -3.68
C ALA A 617 -34.61 7.24 -3.95
N ALA A 618 -34.34 8.06 -4.95
CA ALA A 618 -32.99 8.55 -5.24
C ALA A 618 -32.33 9.14 -3.97
N GLY A 619 -31.15 8.63 -3.60
CA GLY A 619 -30.43 9.04 -2.38
C GLY A 619 -31.16 8.71 -1.06
N GLY A 620 -32.19 7.86 -1.10
CA GLY A 620 -33.00 7.47 0.04
C GLY A 620 -32.34 6.43 0.95
N SER A 621 -32.99 6.15 2.09
CA SER A 621 -32.51 5.17 3.06
C SER A 621 -33.65 4.28 3.57
N VAL A 622 -33.26 3.12 4.07
CA VAL A 622 -34.15 2.17 4.75
C VAL A 622 -33.50 1.71 6.05
N SER A 623 -34.30 1.52 7.09
CA SER A 623 -33.85 1.02 8.38
C SER A 623 -34.34 -0.39 8.63
N LEU A 624 -33.46 -1.25 9.13
CA LEU A 624 -33.69 -2.65 9.44
C LEU A 624 -33.60 -2.87 10.96
N ASP A 625 -34.57 -3.52 11.54
CA ASP A 625 -34.48 -3.96 12.94
C ASP A 625 -33.58 -5.20 13.02
N VAL A 626 -32.40 -5.01 13.62
CA VAL A 626 -31.40 -6.06 13.85
C VAL A 626 -31.33 -6.48 15.32
N SER A 627 -32.31 -6.05 16.15
CA SER A 627 -32.40 -6.45 17.56
C SER A 627 -32.47 -7.97 17.78
N PRO A 628 -33.06 -8.79 16.85
CA PRO A 628 -33.05 -10.24 16.99
C PRO A 628 -31.72 -10.93 16.77
N LEU A 629 -30.71 -10.21 16.22
CA LEU A 629 -29.38 -10.79 15.99
C LEU A 629 -28.61 -10.89 17.32
N LEU A 630 -27.86 -11.97 17.46
CA LEU A 630 -26.89 -12.11 18.55
C LEU A 630 -25.69 -11.18 18.31
N PRO A 631 -24.96 -10.74 19.35
CA PRO A 631 -23.71 -10.00 19.16
C PRO A 631 -22.74 -10.74 18.26
N GLY A 632 -22.17 -10.03 17.30
CA GLY A 632 -21.25 -10.63 16.33
C GLY A 632 -21.14 -9.84 15.03
N THR A 633 -20.28 -10.31 14.13
CA THR A 633 -20.08 -9.73 12.80
C THR A 633 -21.04 -10.36 11.79
N TYR A 634 -21.67 -9.53 10.97
CA TYR A 634 -22.61 -9.91 9.92
C TYR A 634 -22.24 -9.26 8.60
N GLN A 635 -22.73 -9.86 7.51
CA GLN A 635 -22.66 -9.29 6.17
C GLN A 635 -24.04 -8.85 5.73
N ILE A 636 -24.10 -7.67 5.12
CA ILE A 636 -25.31 -7.14 4.50
C ILE A 636 -25.09 -6.98 3.01
N THR A 637 -25.91 -7.64 2.23
CA THR A 637 -25.91 -7.55 0.76
C THR A 637 -27.05 -6.66 0.32
N ILE A 638 -26.74 -5.64 -0.48
CA ILE A 638 -27.68 -4.65 -1.00
C ILE A 638 -27.67 -4.79 -2.52
N GLN A 639 -28.84 -5.01 -3.11
CA GLN A 639 -29.00 -5.16 -4.55
C GLN A 639 -30.05 -4.18 -5.06
N ALA A 640 -29.69 -3.38 -6.06
CA ALA A 640 -30.60 -2.43 -6.73
C ALA A 640 -30.18 -2.26 -8.18
N GLU A 641 -31.13 -2.13 -9.11
CA GLU A 641 -30.88 -1.91 -10.54
C GLU A 641 -29.93 -2.96 -11.17
N GLY A 642 -30.04 -4.22 -10.74
CA GLY A 642 -29.14 -5.28 -11.19
C GLY A 642 -27.72 -5.23 -10.62
N LYS A 643 -27.40 -4.25 -9.78
CA LYS A 643 -26.11 -4.06 -9.11
C LYS A 643 -26.16 -4.59 -7.69
N MET A 644 -25.02 -5.01 -7.15
CA MET A 644 -24.92 -5.56 -5.81
C MET A 644 -23.70 -5.01 -5.08
N ILE A 645 -23.86 -4.72 -3.80
CA ILE A 645 -22.76 -4.40 -2.89
C ILE A 645 -22.93 -5.18 -1.59
N THR A 646 -21.85 -5.71 -1.03
CA THR A 646 -21.84 -6.34 0.29
C THR A 646 -20.97 -5.53 1.23
N LYS A 647 -21.47 -5.29 2.43
CA LYS A 647 -20.74 -4.61 3.52
C LYS A 647 -20.81 -5.44 4.79
N SER A 648 -19.86 -5.26 5.68
CA SER A 648 -19.87 -5.88 7.00
C SER A 648 -20.34 -4.88 8.05
N PHE A 649 -21.03 -5.38 9.07
CA PHE A 649 -21.37 -4.60 10.27
C PHE A 649 -21.24 -5.46 11.53
N VAL A 650 -21.06 -4.80 12.67
CA VAL A 650 -20.94 -5.43 13.98
C VAL A 650 -22.23 -5.19 14.76
N LYS A 651 -22.88 -6.26 15.22
CA LYS A 651 -24.01 -6.23 16.16
C LYS A 651 -23.45 -6.31 17.58
N LEU A 652 -23.82 -5.35 18.42
CA LEU A 652 -23.50 -5.30 19.85
C LEU A 652 -24.57 -5.98 20.69
#